data_d427350a746068a87a19ace1db3d8632
#
_entry.id   d427350a746068a87a19ace1db3d8632
#
_cell.length_a   1.000
_cell.length_b   1.000
_cell.length_c   1.000
_cell.angle_alpha   90.00
_cell.angle_beta   90.00
_cell.angle_gamma   90.00
#
_symmetry.space_group_name_H-M   'P 1'
#
loop_
_entity.id
_entity.type
_entity.pdbx_description
1 polymer ?
#
loop_
_entity_poly.entity_id
_entity_poly.type
_entity_poly.pdbx_seq_one_letter_code
_entity_poly.pdbx_strand_id
1 'polypeptide(L)'
;MKVLLTLIFTSFIVFFLSVKLPANDVPLEKYTVSGYVKDASNGEVLIGSTILVKEEGKGTATNIYGFYSISLSPGTYTLVYSIIGYNPHERIIKLAANTTLNIELNIESIVLQEVVIRGEKLNSNIVKPEMSVARLEIKNIQRIPALLGEIDVIKAIQMLPGVQTTAEGSSGFSVRGGASDQNLIQLDEATVYNASHFMGFFSVFNNDAIKDVKLFKGDIPASSGGRLASLLDVRMKDGNSKHFEGTGGIGTISSRFTIEGPIIKDISSFIVSGRRTYIDLFFPLLKNEEIKDTRIYFYDLTTKINYTINENNRIYLSGYFGRDVLKYVSAGFGYGNQTMTLRWNHLFSKKLFLNTSVIYSKYDYYLGSSMNEASSFTWKSDMKDYCLKFNFNYYLNPSNSIQFGVQSTFHMFDPGKAKGEGEQSMLNVIEIPNNYAIENGIYAMNEQLINSKLTINYGIRLSIFQNVGKATIYQYDENYNTIGFTEYGSGNLFNTYAKLEPRLRLTYAFNQSNSIKGSYSRTFQYVQQASNSQAGTPLDIWFPASPNIKPQRSDQVAFGYFKNFMDNTIETSAEVYYKKINDVVDFKEFANLLLNEKLDGELRVGKGRGYGLELMAKINREKFGGWISYTYSRVFRTIPTIENGKEYRAPYDKPHNISIVINYDLTKRITLSANWLYSTGQPFTAPVGRAEILGNIIPIYSQRNRERYPDYHRLDFAIIIKPKKNLSRRWKGEWNISVYNVYNRKNAWAINFVQDKENPNITYAEKTYLFPMLPSVTYNYKF
;
A
#
# COMPACT_ATOMS: atom_id res chain seq x y z
N MET A 1 37.07 -3.67 -4.56
CA MET A 1 35.87 -3.19 -3.87
C MET A 1 36.13 -1.99 -2.94
N LYS A 2 37.12 -2.02 -2.01
CA LYS A 2 37.44 -0.84 -1.17
C LYS A 2 37.85 0.40 -1.97
N VAL A 3 38.64 0.28 -3.05
CA VAL A 3 39.07 1.41 -3.89
C VAL A 3 37.91 2.04 -4.68
N LEU A 4 36.96 1.25 -5.16
CA LEU A 4 35.79 1.75 -5.90
C LEU A 4 34.82 2.51 -5.02
N LEU A 5 34.57 2.04 -3.81
CA LEU A 5 33.76 2.73 -2.80
C LEU A 5 34.41 4.06 -2.35
N THR A 6 35.72 4.08 -2.18
CA THR A 6 36.44 5.31 -1.82
C THR A 6 36.43 6.33 -2.97
N LEU A 7 36.56 5.89 -4.23
CA LEU A 7 36.45 6.77 -5.41
C LEU A 7 35.05 7.34 -5.60
N ILE A 8 34.02 6.56 -5.36
CA ILE A 8 32.61 7.05 -5.44
C ILE A 8 32.33 8.04 -4.31
N PHE A 9 32.82 7.77 -3.10
CA PHE A 9 32.63 8.66 -1.95
C PHE A 9 33.42 9.97 -2.09
N THR A 10 34.65 9.92 -2.59
CA THR A 10 35.45 11.13 -2.86
C THR A 10 34.91 11.92 -4.06
N SER A 11 34.45 11.28 -5.13
CA SER A 11 33.81 11.97 -6.28
C SER A 11 32.52 12.65 -5.86
N PHE A 12 31.73 12.06 -4.97
CA PHE A 12 30.48 12.65 -4.47
C PHE A 12 30.75 13.89 -3.58
N ILE A 13 31.80 13.82 -2.74
CA ILE A 13 32.25 14.97 -1.91
C ILE A 13 32.84 16.09 -2.78
N VAL A 14 33.62 15.79 -3.81
CA VAL A 14 34.21 16.78 -4.71
C VAL A 14 33.16 17.45 -5.58
N PHE A 15 32.11 16.76 -6.03
CA PHE A 15 31.03 17.34 -6.82
C PHE A 15 30.21 18.37 -6.00
N PHE A 16 30.01 18.13 -4.71
CA PHE A 16 29.35 19.10 -3.80
C PHE A 16 30.23 20.30 -3.41
N LEU A 17 31.54 20.17 -3.49
CA LEU A 17 32.49 21.23 -3.14
C LEU A 17 32.84 22.17 -4.31
N SER A 18 32.45 21.83 -5.54
CA SER A 18 32.89 22.55 -6.76
C SER A 18 31.88 23.58 -7.30
N VAL A 19 30.74 23.79 -6.65
CA VAL A 19 29.83 24.90 -7.03
C VAL A 19 30.32 26.19 -6.41
N LYS A 20 31.29 26.87 -7.08
CA LYS A 20 31.60 28.27 -6.82
C LYS A 20 30.40 29.13 -7.25
N LEU A 21 29.62 29.63 -6.30
CA LEU A 21 28.68 30.72 -6.52
C LEU A 21 29.45 32.03 -6.73
N PRO A 22 29.02 32.90 -7.66
CA PRO A 22 29.63 34.21 -7.81
C PRO A 22 29.45 35.02 -6.50
N ALA A 23 30.55 35.46 -5.96
CA ALA A 23 30.57 36.37 -4.83
C ALA A 23 30.20 37.77 -5.29
N ASN A 24 29.05 38.28 -4.85
CA ASN A 24 28.80 39.70 -4.56
C ASN A 24 27.36 39.90 -4.09
N ASP A 25 27.01 39.31 -2.93
CA ASP A 25 26.02 39.88 -2.04
C ASP A 25 26.46 39.48 -0.63
N VAL A 26 26.56 40.44 0.23
CA VAL A 26 26.76 40.19 1.67
C VAL A 26 25.65 39.23 2.09
N PRO A 27 25.94 38.02 2.59
CA PRO A 27 24.90 37.09 2.95
C PRO A 27 24.10 37.71 4.09
N LEU A 28 22.89 38.19 3.82
CA LEU A 28 21.95 38.56 4.87
C LEU A 28 21.86 37.39 5.82
N GLU A 29 22.29 37.59 7.05
CA GLU A 29 22.31 36.57 8.08
C GLU A 29 20.89 35.95 8.19
N LYS A 30 20.76 34.65 8.04
CA LYS A 30 19.46 33.95 8.10
C LYS A 30 19.45 33.04 9.31
N TYR A 31 18.41 33.15 10.09
CA TYR A 31 18.17 32.28 11.23
C TYR A 31 17.08 31.27 10.90
N THR A 32 17.16 30.09 11.54
CA THR A 32 16.26 28.98 11.32
C THR A 32 15.34 28.78 12.50
N VAL A 33 14.03 28.74 12.24
CA VAL A 33 13.03 28.25 13.18
C VAL A 33 12.72 26.80 12.83
N SER A 34 12.84 25.90 13.80
CA SER A 34 12.54 24.48 13.62
C SER A 34 11.89 23.90 14.86
N GLY A 35 11.20 22.78 14.72
CA GLY A 35 10.56 22.10 15.85
C GLY A 35 9.57 21.03 15.38
N TYR A 36 8.77 20.57 16.33
CA TYR A 36 7.75 19.57 16.09
C TYR A 36 6.36 20.16 16.30
N VAL A 37 5.40 19.74 15.46
CA VAL A 37 3.98 20.03 15.66
C VAL A 37 3.30 18.76 16.18
N LYS A 38 2.59 18.87 17.29
CA LYS A 38 1.96 17.75 18.00
C LYS A 38 0.48 18.01 18.26
N ASP A 39 -0.28 16.95 18.47
CA ASP A 39 -1.64 17.00 19.01
C ASP A 39 -1.61 17.27 20.50
N ALA A 40 -2.28 18.32 20.95
CA ALA A 40 -2.34 18.71 22.36
C ALA A 40 -3.03 17.68 23.25
N SER A 41 -3.92 16.85 22.70
CA SER A 41 -4.71 15.87 23.47
C SER A 41 -3.94 14.60 23.80
N ASN A 42 -3.03 14.15 22.92
CA ASN A 42 -2.35 12.85 23.04
C ASN A 42 -0.83 12.91 22.89
N GLY A 43 -0.28 14.06 22.41
CA GLY A 43 1.15 14.27 22.18
C GLY A 43 1.70 13.67 20.90
N GLU A 44 0.87 13.06 20.06
CA GLU A 44 1.28 12.53 18.75
C GLU A 44 1.75 13.63 17.81
N VAL A 45 2.77 13.34 17.00
CA VAL A 45 3.25 14.30 15.99
C VAL A 45 2.24 14.44 14.85
N LEU A 46 2.05 15.64 14.34
CA LEU A 46 1.12 15.94 13.25
C LEU A 46 1.86 16.00 11.91
N ILE A 47 1.54 15.04 11.03
CA ILE A 47 2.16 14.86 9.71
C ILE A 47 1.56 15.83 8.70
N GLY A 48 2.41 16.63 8.01
CA GLY A 48 1.96 17.53 6.95
C GLY A 48 1.26 18.79 7.45
N SER A 49 1.42 19.15 8.75
CA SER A 49 0.99 20.44 9.28
C SER A 49 1.69 21.57 8.54
N THR A 50 0.95 22.58 8.12
CA THR A 50 1.47 23.74 7.40
C THR A 50 1.95 24.79 8.40
N ILE A 51 3.11 25.37 8.17
CA ILE A 51 3.67 26.51 8.89
C ILE A 51 3.78 27.66 7.88
N LEU A 52 2.92 28.66 8.00
CA LEU A 52 2.86 29.82 7.11
C LEU A 52 3.49 31.04 7.81
N VAL A 53 4.39 31.74 7.14
CA VAL A 53 4.91 33.05 7.54
C VAL A 53 4.01 34.11 6.91
N LYS A 54 3.20 34.82 7.69
CA LYS A 54 2.19 35.76 7.18
C LYS A 54 2.80 36.87 6.36
N GLU A 55 3.90 37.45 6.83
CA GLU A 55 4.57 38.60 6.24
C GLU A 55 5.21 38.29 4.89
N GLU A 56 5.69 37.07 4.68
CA GLU A 56 6.32 36.67 3.43
C GLU A 56 5.39 35.89 2.49
N GLY A 57 4.23 35.43 2.98
CA GLY A 57 3.33 34.56 2.23
C GLY A 57 3.92 33.19 1.86
N LYS A 58 5.06 32.84 2.50
CA LYS A 58 5.78 31.57 2.29
C LYS A 58 5.63 30.68 3.52
N GLY A 59 5.92 29.42 3.36
CA GLY A 59 5.81 28.47 4.46
C GLY A 59 6.54 27.16 4.21
N THR A 60 6.43 26.28 5.16
CA THR A 60 6.91 24.90 5.11
C THR A 60 5.84 23.98 5.66
N ALA A 61 6.02 22.67 5.55
CA ALA A 61 5.16 21.69 6.19
C ALA A 61 5.97 20.71 7.02
N THR A 62 5.34 20.12 8.04
CA THR A 62 5.98 19.05 8.79
C THR A 62 6.19 17.82 7.93
N ASN A 63 7.36 17.18 8.07
CA ASN A 63 7.64 15.90 7.45
C ASN A 63 6.78 14.78 8.09
N ILE A 64 6.97 13.54 7.63
CA ILE A 64 6.24 12.37 8.15
C ILE A 64 6.54 12.03 9.62
N TYR A 65 7.48 12.72 10.24
CA TYR A 65 7.85 12.62 11.65
C TYR A 65 7.43 13.85 12.47
N GLY A 66 6.62 14.74 11.87
CA GLY A 66 6.12 15.95 12.52
C GLY A 66 7.13 17.08 12.69
N PHE A 67 8.35 16.95 12.11
CA PHE A 67 9.40 17.96 12.17
C PHE A 67 9.26 18.98 11.02
N TYR A 68 9.47 20.24 11.32
CA TYR A 68 9.55 21.33 10.34
C TYR A 68 10.81 22.17 10.53
N SER A 69 11.22 22.86 9.47
CA SER A 69 12.32 23.83 9.50
C SER A 69 12.08 24.91 8.45
N ILE A 70 12.27 26.17 8.83
CA ILE A 70 12.18 27.32 7.93
C ILE A 70 13.26 28.34 8.30
N SER A 71 13.99 28.86 7.28
CA SER A 71 15.05 29.86 7.46
C SER A 71 14.59 31.19 6.91
N LEU A 72 14.65 32.24 7.76
CA LEU A 72 14.19 33.61 7.50
C LEU A 72 15.29 34.60 7.84
N SER A 73 15.21 35.82 7.29
CA SER A 73 16.06 36.93 7.71
C SER A 73 15.75 37.36 9.14
N PRO A 74 16.66 38.08 9.84
CA PRO A 74 16.32 38.67 11.13
C PRO A 74 15.08 39.56 11.03
N GLY A 75 14.14 39.44 11.98
CA GLY A 75 12.91 40.20 11.92
C GLY A 75 11.85 39.68 12.89
N THR A 76 10.68 40.33 12.87
CA THR A 76 9.49 39.88 13.60
C THR A 76 8.52 39.23 12.62
N TYR A 77 8.09 38.01 12.92
CA TYR A 77 7.23 37.22 12.05
C TYR A 77 6.06 36.61 12.82
N THR A 78 4.93 36.52 12.16
CA THR A 78 3.76 35.77 12.64
C THR A 78 3.72 34.40 11.92
N LEU A 79 4.01 33.34 12.68
CA LEU A 79 3.91 31.97 12.21
C LEU A 79 2.53 31.41 12.48
N VAL A 80 1.86 30.89 11.45
CA VAL A 80 0.55 30.23 11.57
C VAL A 80 0.73 28.73 11.36
N TYR A 81 0.44 27.97 12.39
CA TYR A 81 0.47 26.50 12.38
C TYR A 81 -0.93 25.97 12.16
N SER A 82 -1.11 25.11 11.17
CA SER A 82 -2.45 24.63 10.81
C SER A 82 -2.44 23.24 10.20
N ILE A 83 -3.49 22.47 10.48
CA ILE A 83 -3.79 21.15 9.87
C ILE A 83 -5.30 20.90 9.99
N ILE A 84 -5.89 20.13 9.05
CA ILE A 84 -7.33 19.81 9.06
C ILE A 84 -7.72 19.14 10.38
N GLY A 85 -8.84 19.60 10.96
CA GLY A 85 -9.41 19.06 12.20
C GLY A 85 -8.80 19.63 13.48
N TYR A 86 -7.94 20.63 13.37
CA TYR A 86 -7.32 21.35 14.50
C TYR A 86 -7.51 22.85 14.37
N ASN A 87 -7.62 23.51 15.52
CA ASN A 87 -7.63 24.97 15.56
C ASN A 87 -6.27 25.51 15.12
N PRO A 88 -6.20 26.49 14.20
CA PRO A 88 -4.95 27.16 13.86
C PRO A 88 -4.34 27.83 15.09
N HIS A 89 -3.00 27.77 15.18
CA HIS A 89 -2.25 28.43 16.24
C HIS A 89 -1.30 29.48 15.65
N GLU A 90 -1.44 30.72 16.09
CA GLU A 90 -0.58 31.82 15.68
C GLU A 90 0.48 32.10 16.74
N ARG A 91 1.73 32.28 16.31
CA ARG A 91 2.83 32.64 17.20
C ARG A 91 3.66 33.76 16.60
N ILE A 92 3.72 34.89 17.30
CA ILE A 92 4.63 35.99 16.95
C ILE A 92 6.02 35.69 17.55
N ILE A 93 7.04 35.79 16.71
CA ILE A 93 8.43 35.56 17.09
C ILE A 93 9.32 36.76 16.66
N LYS A 94 10.28 37.14 17.48
CA LYS A 94 11.38 38.02 17.11
C LYS A 94 12.59 37.15 16.80
N LEU A 95 12.91 36.96 15.54
CA LEU A 95 13.98 36.07 15.09
C LEU A 95 15.30 36.81 15.03
N ALA A 96 16.18 36.58 16.01
CA ALA A 96 17.52 37.11 16.11
C ALA A 96 18.60 36.04 16.28
N ALA A 97 18.19 34.76 16.39
CA ALA A 97 19.04 33.58 16.46
C ALA A 97 18.27 32.32 16.03
N ASN A 98 19.00 31.22 15.80
CA ASN A 98 18.38 29.93 15.54
C ASN A 98 17.49 29.47 16.69
N THR A 99 16.19 29.26 16.43
CA THR A 99 15.18 29.04 17.47
C THR A 99 14.52 27.66 17.29
N THR A 100 14.35 26.95 18.43
CA THR A 100 13.49 25.74 18.46
C THR A 100 12.12 26.14 18.96
N LEU A 101 11.05 25.74 18.23
CA LEU A 101 9.68 26.06 18.60
C LEU A 101 8.79 24.82 18.38
N ASN A 102 8.49 24.11 19.45
CA ASN A 102 7.55 23.00 19.44
C ASN A 102 6.13 23.54 19.71
N ILE A 103 5.17 23.12 18.91
CA ILE A 103 3.78 23.59 18.97
C ILE A 103 2.86 22.42 19.21
N GLU A 104 1.90 22.59 20.11
CA GLU A 104 0.78 21.69 20.30
C GLU A 104 -0.49 22.33 19.74
N LEU A 105 -1.20 21.62 18.86
CA LEU A 105 -2.48 22.06 18.29
C LEU A 105 -3.64 21.37 18.98
N ASN A 106 -4.66 22.14 19.32
CA ASN A 106 -5.91 21.61 19.87
C ASN A 106 -6.84 21.15 18.76
N ILE A 107 -7.50 20.00 18.96
CA ILE A 107 -8.54 19.51 18.05
C ILE A 107 -9.66 20.58 18.00
N GLU A 108 -10.14 20.86 16.79
CA GLU A 108 -11.27 21.75 16.57
C GLU A 108 -12.51 21.18 17.26
N SER A 109 -12.93 21.79 18.37
CA SER A 109 -14.18 21.44 19.02
C SER A 109 -15.34 22.07 18.25
N ILE A 110 -16.28 21.27 17.80
CA ILE A 110 -17.53 21.73 17.16
C ILE A 110 -18.41 22.39 18.25
N VAL A 111 -18.05 23.59 18.64
CA VAL A 111 -18.93 24.48 19.42
C VAL A 111 -19.46 25.52 18.45
N LEU A 112 -20.78 25.56 18.35
CA LEU A 112 -21.53 26.52 17.56
C LEU A 112 -21.15 27.97 17.92
N GLN A 113 -20.27 28.58 17.14
CA GLN A 113 -20.30 30.02 16.89
C GLN A 113 -19.51 30.31 15.59
N GLU A 114 -20.11 31.17 14.82
CA GLU A 114 -19.75 31.63 13.51
C GLU A 114 -18.47 32.47 13.52
N VAL A 115 -17.33 31.84 13.26
CA VAL A 115 -16.18 32.41 12.50
C VAL A 115 -15.35 31.24 12.02
N VAL A 116 -15.49 30.86 10.76
CA VAL A 116 -14.74 29.76 10.15
C VAL A 116 -13.36 30.28 9.70
N ILE A 117 -12.37 30.21 10.59
CA ILE A 117 -10.96 30.24 10.19
C ILE A 117 -10.56 28.76 10.02
N ARG A 118 -10.61 28.24 8.82
CA ARG A 118 -10.31 26.84 8.48
C ARG A 118 -8.80 26.63 8.39
N GLY A 119 -8.28 25.70 9.16
CA GLY A 119 -6.84 25.52 9.45
C GLY A 119 -6.02 24.69 8.50
N GLU A 120 -6.37 24.13 7.43
CA GLU A 120 -5.57 23.88 6.25
C GLU A 120 -6.19 24.70 5.13
N LYS A 121 -5.36 25.26 4.25
CA LYS A 121 -5.94 25.81 3.02
C LYS A 121 -6.71 24.63 2.42
N LEU A 122 -8.04 24.74 2.31
CA LEU A 122 -8.93 23.80 1.62
C LEU A 122 -8.50 23.50 0.17
N ASN A 123 -7.36 24.02 -0.25
CA ASN A 123 -6.75 23.91 -1.56
C ASN A 123 -5.43 23.11 -1.55
N SER A 124 -5.21 22.24 -0.58
CA SER A 124 -3.97 21.42 -0.54
C SER A 124 -3.81 20.57 -1.81
N ASN A 125 -4.91 20.07 -2.37
CA ASN A 125 -4.94 19.38 -3.65
C ASN A 125 -4.52 20.26 -4.86
N ILE A 126 -4.62 21.58 -4.74
CA ILE A 126 -4.22 22.55 -5.76
C ILE A 126 -2.73 22.90 -5.64
N VAL A 127 -2.28 23.22 -4.43
CA VAL A 127 -0.96 23.86 -4.19
C VAL A 127 0.16 22.85 -3.96
N LYS A 128 -0.13 21.70 -3.29
CA LYS A 128 0.91 20.69 -3.02
C LYS A 128 1.43 20.09 -4.34
N PRO A 129 2.75 19.88 -4.47
CA PRO A 129 3.34 19.35 -5.70
C PRO A 129 3.03 17.86 -5.92
N GLU A 130 2.39 17.20 -4.96
CA GLU A 130 1.98 15.82 -5.05
C GLU A 130 0.93 15.66 -6.15
N MET A 131 1.25 14.86 -7.18
CA MET A 131 0.30 14.45 -8.21
C MET A 131 -0.04 12.97 -8.03
N SER A 132 -1.30 12.61 -8.28
CA SER A 132 -1.72 11.20 -8.23
C SER A 132 -1.48 10.56 -6.85
N VAL A 133 -1.53 11.35 -5.78
CA VAL A 133 -1.41 10.91 -4.39
C VAL A 133 -2.77 11.05 -3.72
N ALA A 134 -3.28 9.93 -3.21
CA ALA A 134 -4.49 9.92 -2.41
C ALA A 134 -4.15 9.72 -0.94
N ARG A 135 -4.62 10.63 -0.10
CA ARG A 135 -4.55 10.49 1.36
C ARG A 135 -5.93 10.18 1.91
N LEU A 136 -6.05 9.11 2.66
CA LEU A 136 -7.28 8.71 3.32
C LEU A 136 -7.17 8.94 4.82
N GLU A 137 -8.03 9.81 5.33
CA GLU A 137 -8.18 10.02 6.76
C GLU A 137 -8.90 8.83 7.39
N ILE A 138 -8.38 8.32 8.49
CA ILE A 138 -8.97 7.18 9.22
C ILE A 138 -10.42 7.43 9.61
N LYS A 139 -10.77 8.66 9.99
CA LYS A 139 -12.16 9.04 10.31
C LYS A 139 -13.13 8.82 9.15
N ASN A 140 -12.67 9.03 7.90
CA ASN A 140 -13.49 8.81 6.71
C ASN A 140 -13.60 7.31 6.40
N ILE A 141 -12.51 6.56 6.58
CA ILE A 141 -12.50 5.10 6.43
C ILE A 141 -13.48 4.45 7.42
N GLN A 142 -13.50 4.90 8.67
CA GLN A 142 -14.37 4.37 9.74
C GLN A 142 -15.86 4.58 9.49
N ARG A 143 -16.24 5.46 8.56
CA ARG A 143 -17.64 5.71 8.18
C ARG A 143 -18.12 4.84 7.01
N ILE A 144 -17.21 4.16 6.31
CA ILE A 144 -17.55 3.30 5.17
C ILE A 144 -18.28 2.05 5.66
N PRO A 145 -19.39 1.60 4.99
CA PRO A 145 -20.04 0.35 5.32
C PRO A 145 -19.07 -0.83 5.38
N ALA A 146 -19.11 -1.56 6.47
CA ALA A 146 -18.18 -2.61 6.79
C ALA A 146 -18.62 -3.98 6.21
N LEU A 147 -17.69 -4.74 5.64
CA LEU A 147 -17.93 -6.14 5.31
C LEU A 147 -17.92 -6.96 6.60
N LEU A 148 -19.05 -7.63 6.90
CA LEU A 148 -19.19 -8.48 8.10
C LEU A 148 -18.81 -7.76 9.42
N GLY A 149 -18.94 -6.43 9.45
CA GLY A 149 -18.63 -5.61 10.64
C GLY A 149 -17.17 -5.14 10.75
N GLU A 150 -16.29 -5.52 9.82
CA GLU A 150 -14.90 -5.08 9.76
C GLU A 150 -14.72 -3.92 8.77
N ILE A 151 -14.17 -2.83 9.26
CA ILE A 151 -13.77 -1.67 8.48
C ILE A 151 -12.38 -1.93 7.90
N ASP A 152 -12.18 -1.68 6.61
CA ASP A 152 -10.97 -2.10 5.90
C ASP A 152 -10.32 -0.97 5.10
N VAL A 153 -9.03 -0.73 5.36
CA VAL A 153 -8.21 0.29 4.68
C VAL A 153 -8.09 0.02 3.19
N ILE A 154 -7.82 -1.23 2.79
CA ILE A 154 -7.63 -1.57 1.37
C ILE A 154 -8.96 -1.46 0.61
N LYS A 155 -10.07 -1.88 1.22
CA LYS A 155 -11.41 -1.70 0.62
C LYS A 155 -11.74 -0.22 0.38
N ALA A 156 -11.34 0.66 1.29
CA ALA A 156 -11.48 2.12 1.10
C ALA A 156 -10.62 2.63 -0.07
N ILE A 157 -9.37 2.14 -0.19
CA ILE A 157 -8.46 2.49 -1.29
C ILE A 157 -9.01 2.01 -2.64
N GLN A 158 -9.63 0.84 -2.71
CA GLN A 158 -10.23 0.29 -3.92
C GLN A 158 -11.39 1.14 -4.48
N MET A 159 -11.94 2.09 -3.70
CA MET A 159 -12.96 3.05 -4.14
C MET A 159 -12.39 4.36 -4.70
N LEU A 160 -11.07 4.50 -4.77
CA LEU A 160 -10.40 5.68 -5.33
C LEU A 160 -10.21 5.56 -6.85
N PRO A 161 -10.16 6.69 -7.59
CA PRO A 161 -9.91 6.64 -9.03
C PRO A 161 -8.53 6.07 -9.35
N GLY A 162 -8.44 5.26 -10.40
CA GLY A 162 -7.22 4.59 -10.84
C GLY A 162 -6.87 3.33 -10.04
N VAL A 163 -7.71 2.93 -9.07
CA VAL A 163 -7.56 1.71 -8.29
C VAL A 163 -8.70 0.75 -8.62
N GLN A 164 -8.37 -0.50 -8.89
CA GLN A 164 -9.34 -1.54 -9.24
C GLN A 164 -9.11 -2.77 -8.37
N THR A 165 -10.18 -3.37 -7.87
CA THR A 165 -10.09 -4.68 -7.19
C THR A 165 -9.76 -5.78 -8.19
N THR A 166 -8.95 -6.75 -7.81
CA THR A 166 -8.60 -7.89 -8.67
C THR A 166 -9.77 -8.88 -8.82
N ALA A 167 -10.47 -9.18 -7.73
CA ALA A 167 -11.66 -10.05 -7.71
C ALA A 167 -12.60 -9.66 -6.57
N GLU A 168 -13.85 -10.19 -6.57
CA GLU A 168 -14.78 -10.01 -5.46
C GLU A 168 -14.16 -10.52 -4.15
N GLY A 169 -14.29 -9.74 -3.10
CA GLY A 169 -13.71 -10.08 -1.79
C GLY A 169 -12.19 -9.95 -1.70
N SER A 170 -11.45 -9.75 -2.80
CA SER A 170 -9.98 -9.66 -2.75
C SER A 170 -9.50 -8.34 -2.15
N SER A 171 -8.45 -8.40 -1.31
CA SER A 171 -7.62 -7.25 -0.91
C SER A 171 -6.53 -6.93 -1.94
N GLY A 172 -6.36 -7.77 -2.97
CA GLY A 172 -5.54 -7.44 -4.12
C GLY A 172 -6.11 -6.26 -4.88
N PHE A 173 -5.24 -5.36 -5.33
CA PHE A 173 -5.65 -4.22 -6.14
C PHE A 173 -4.65 -3.93 -7.26
N SER A 174 -5.17 -3.43 -8.36
CA SER A 174 -4.43 -2.95 -9.53
C SER A 174 -4.45 -1.43 -9.55
N VAL A 175 -3.30 -0.80 -9.77
CA VAL A 175 -3.19 0.66 -9.89
C VAL A 175 -2.68 1.01 -11.26
N ARG A 176 -3.47 1.81 -12.02
CA ARG A 176 -3.09 2.27 -13.37
C ARG A 176 -2.55 1.15 -14.25
N GLY A 177 -3.27 0.02 -14.27
CA GLY A 177 -2.89 -1.12 -15.09
C GLY A 177 -1.63 -1.85 -14.62
N GLY A 178 -1.28 -1.77 -13.36
CA GLY A 178 -0.27 -2.62 -12.74
C GLY A 178 -0.88 -3.87 -12.11
N ALA A 179 -0.15 -4.96 -12.06
CA ALA A 179 -0.53 -6.19 -11.36
C ALA A 179 -0.49 -5.99 -9.83
N SER A 180 -1.08 -6.93 -9.08
CA SER A 180 -1.12 -6.84 -7.61
C SER A 180 0.27 -6.82 -6.97
N ASP A 181 1.21 -7.61 -7.48
CA ASP A 181 2.60 -7.68 -7.01
C ASP A 181 3.43 -6.43 -7.36
N GLN A 182 2.93 -5.59 -8.25
CA GLN A 182 3.56 -4.33 -8.65
C GLN A 182 3.26 -3.16 -7.69
N ASN A 183 2.52 -3.41 -6.61
CA ASN A 183 2.26 -2.44 -5.55
C ASN A 183 3.21 -2.67 -4.38
N LEU A 184 3.89 -1.63 -3.92
CA LEU A 184 4.65 -1.65 -2.67
C LEU A 184 3.70 -1.31 -1.53
N ILE A 185 3.50 -2.25 -0.62
CA ILE A 185 2.67 -2.06 0.57
C ILE A 185 3.59 -2.01 1.78
N GLN A 186 3.54 -0.93 2.55
CA GLN A 186 4.39 -0.73 3.71
C GLN A 186 3.57 -0.41 4.96
N LEU A 187 3.95 -1.02 6.08
CA LEU A 187 3.49 -0.67 7.42
C LEU A 187 4.68 -0.16 8.24
N ASP A 188 4.67 1.12 8.61
CA ASP A 188 5.80 1.78 9.27
C ASP A 188 7.17 1.51 8.61
N GLU A 189 7.23 1.60 7.27
CA GLU A 189 8.38 1.35 6.38
C GLU A 189 8.69 -0.14 6.09
N ALA A 190 8.16 -1.09 6.87
CA ALA A 190 8.33 -2.51 6.62
C ALA A 190 7.43 -2.98 5.46
N THR A 191 7.99 -3.75 4.54
CA THR A 191 7.23 -4.32 3.42
C THR A 191 6.29 -5.43 3.90
N VAL A 192 5.02 -5.35 3.48
CA VAL A 192 4.02 -6.39 3.72
C VAL A 192 3.72 -7.08 2.38
N TYR A 193 4.12 -8.35 2.23
CA TYR A 193 4.03 -9.07 0.95
C TYR A 193 2.62 -9.51 0.59
N ASN A 194 1.86 -10.03 1.51
CA ASN A 194 0.44 -10.31 1.36
C ASN A 194 -0.33 -9.56 2.44
N ALA A 195 -0.87 -8.41 2.06
CA ALA A 195 -1.54 -7.52 3.00
C ALA A 195 -2.99 -7.94 3.30
N SER A 196 -3.27 -9.25 3.35
CA SER A 196 -4.63 -9.76 3.48
C SER A 196 -4.78 -10.93 4.45
N HIS A 197 -5.98 -11.02 5.02
CA HIS A 197 -6.51 -12.15 5.77
C HIS A 197 -7.66 -12.81 5.02
N PHE A 198 -7.98 -14.08 5.34
CA PHE A 198 -9.03 -14.87 4.70
C PHE A 198 -8.96 -14.82 3.16
N MET A 199 -7.76 -15.12 2.62
CA MET A 199 -7.53 -15.19 1.18
C MET A 199 -7.92 -13.88 0.44
N GLY A 200 -7.92 -12.75 1.15
CA GLY A 200 -8.19 -11.44 0.57
C GLY A 200 -9.41 -10.69 1.12
N PHE A 201 -10.24 -11.30 1.95
CA PHE A 201 -11.48 -10.64 2.40
C PHE A 201 -11.23 -9.46 3.32
N PHE A 202 -10.17 -9.50 4.14
CA PHE A 202 -9.80 -8.43 5.06
C PHE A 202 -8.34 -8.05 4.89
N SER A 203 -8.02 -6.77 5.12
CA SER A 203 -6.63 -6.36 5.17
C SER A 203 -6.00 -6.64 6.54
N VAL A 204 -4.67 -6.71 6.53
CA VAL A 204 -3.86 -6.85 7.77
C VAL A 204 -3.89 -5.58 8.63
N PHE A 205 -4.44 -4.49 8.15
CA PHE A 205 -4.42 -3.19 8.82
C PHE A 205 -5.54 -3.03 9.83
N ASN A 206 -5.21 -2.95 11.12
CA ASN A 206 -6.16 -2.62 12.16
C ASN A 206 -6.33 -1.10 12.27
N ASN A 207 -7.52 -0.58 11.92
CA ASN A 207 -7.82 0.85 11.89
C ASN A 207 -7.60 1.59 13.22
N ASP A 208 -7.73 0.89 14.36
CA ASP A 208 -7.53 1.50 15.68
C ASP A 208 -6.05 1.86 15.93
N ALA A 209 -5.10 1.13 15.26
CA ALA A 209 -3.66 1.36 15.36
C ALA A 209 -3.09 2.22 14.22
N ILE A 210 -3.88 2.58 13.20
CA ILE A 210 -3.39 3.33 12.03
C ILE A 210 -3.61 4.83 12.24
N LYS A 211 -2.61 5.63 11.82
CA LYS A 211 -2.59 7.08 11.88
C LYS A 211 -2.80 7.74 10.52
N ASP A 212 -2.08 7.29 9.51
CA ASP A 212 -2.07 7.88 8.17
C ASP A 212 -1.98 6.80 7.10
N VAL A 213 -2.68 7.04 5.99
CA VAL A 213 -2.70 6.15 4.82
C VAL A 213 -2.50 7.00 3.57
N LYS A 214 -1.40 6.77 2.86
CA LYS A 214 -1.08 7.43 1.60
C LYS A 214 -0.91 6.41 0.48
N LEU A 215 -1.59 6.64 -0.63
CA LEU A 215 -1.42 5.87 -1.86
C LEU A 215 -0.81 6.75 -2.95
N PHE A 216 0.38 6.40 -3.43
CA PHE A 216 1.05 7.01 -4.58
C PHE A 216 0.75 6.18 -5.82
N LYS A 217 0.02 6.73 -6.79
CA LYS A 217 -0.41 6.03 -8.03
C LYS A 217 0.60 6.24 -9.15
N GLY A 218 1.69 5.45 -9.15
CA GLY A 218 2.75 5.51 -10.17
C GLY A 218 3.76 6.65 -10.03
N ASP A 219 3.48 7.62 -9.16
CA ASP A 219 4.37 8.72 -8.82
C ASP A 219 5.07 8.43 -7.47
N ILE A 220 5.80 7.30 -7.45
CA ILE A 220 6.49 6.79 -6.26
C ILE A 220 7.69 7.70 -5.94
N PRO A 221 7.89 8.18 -4.69
CA PRO A 221 9.05 8.99 -4.30
C PRO A 221 10.39 8.29 -4.58
N ALA A 222 11.46 9.05 -4.86
CA ALA A 222 12.79 8.47 -5.11
C ALA A 222 13.33 7.67 -3.90
N SER A 223 12.86 7.97 -2.68
CA SER A 223 13.17 7.24 -1.45
C SER A 223 12.61 5.81 -1.41
N SER A 224 11.74 5.44 -2.37
CA SER A 224 11.11 4.13 -2.49
C SER A 224 11.31 3.57 -3.91
N GLY A 225 11.52 2.27 -4.03
CA GLY A 225 11.75 1.58 -5.30
C GLY A 225 11.29 0.12 -5.22
N GLY A 226 11.65 -0.67 -6.25
CA GLY A 226 11.41 -2.11 -6.29
C GLY A 226 9.99 -2.52 -6.70
N ARG A 227 9.10 -1.56 -7.06
CA ARG A 227 7.74 -1.82 -7.57
C ARG A 227 7.37 -0.84 -8.68
N LEU A 228 6.41 -1.24 -9.56
CA LEU A 228 6.09 -0.51 -10.80
C LEU A 228 4.80 0.31 -10.75
N ALA A 229 3.84 -0.05 -9.88
CA ALA A 229 2.48 0.48 -9.99
C ALA A 229 2.17 1.53 -8.93
N SER A 230 2.39 1.23 -7.67
CA SER A 230 2.04 2.13 -6.56
C SER A 230 2.90 1.90 -5.32
N LEU A 231 2.84 2.88 -4.42
CA LEU A 231 3.27 2.74 -3.03
C LEU A 231 2.07 3.03 -2.14
N LEU A 232 1.70 2.06 -1.31
CA LEU A 232 0.78 2.23 -0.20
C LEU A 232 1.60 2.36 1.09
N ASP A 233 1.72 3.58 1.60
CA ASP A 233 2.42 3.89 2.86
C ASP A 233 1.42 4.03 4.00
N VAL A 234 1.41 3.04 4.90
CA VAL A 234 0.54 2.98 6.08
C VAL A 234 1.39 3.25 7.32
N ARG A 235 1.02 4.28 8.09
CA ARG A 235 1.71 4.67 9.30
C ARG A 235 0.89 4.34 10.54
N MET A 236 1.54 3.72 11.53
CA MET A 236 0.95 3.40 12.82
C MET A 236 0.91 4.64 13.71
N LYS A 237 -0.08 4.69 14.62
CA LYS A 237 -0.10 5.63 15.73
C LYS A 237 1.15 5.46 16.61
N ASP A 238 1.57 6.55 17.26
CA ASP A 238 2.68 6.52 18.20
C ASP A 238 2.24 6.13 19.62
N GLY A 239 0.92 6.14 19.88
CA GLY A 239 0.33 5.97 21.20
C GLY A 239 0.23 7.26 22.00
N ASN A 240 -0.74 7.32 22.91
CA ASN A 240 -1.01 8.50 23.72
C ASN A 240 0.09 8.71 24.78
N SER A 241 0.81 9.82 24.73
CA SER A 241 1.88 10.13 25.70
C SER A 241 1.38 10.84 26.96
N LYS A 242 0.09 11.22 27.03
CA LYS A 242 -0.48 12.06 28.12
C LYS A 242 -1.36 11.27 29.09
N HIS A 243 -2.16 10.34 28.57
CA HIS A 243 -3.08 9.54 29.38
C HIS A 243 -3.36 8.17 28.73
N PHE A 244 -3.88 7.22 29.52
CA PHE A 244 -4.28 5.92 29.01
C PHE A 244 -5.63 6.02 28.31
N GLU A 245 -5.70 5.41 27.13
CA GLU A 245 -6.91 5.25 26.34
C GLU A 245 -7.07 3.79 25.90
N GLY A 246 -8.33 3.36 25.79
CA GLY A 246 -8.67 2.08 25.22
C GLY A 246 -9.75 2.24 24.16
N THR A 247 -9.59 1.55 23.03
CA THR A 247 -10.58 1.47 21.96
C THR A 247 -10.79 0.01 21.56
N GLY A 248 -11.97 -0.32 21.10
CA GLY A 248 -12.24 -1.66 20.60
C GLY A 248 -13.58 -1.79 19.92
N GLY A 249 -13.83 -3.00 19.43
CA GLY A 249 -15.08 -3.36 18.77
C GLY A 249 -15.38 -4.82 18.91
N ILE A 250 -16.66 -5.13 19.13
CA ILE A 250 -17.19 -6.51 19.14
C ILE A 250 -18.22 -6.57 18.01
N GLY A 251 -17.91 -7.33 16.98
CA GLY A 251 -18.73 -7.49 15.79
C GLY A 251 -19.33 -8.88 15.66
N THR A 252 -20.03 -9.13 14.57
CA THR A 252 -20.67 -10.41 14.27
C THR A 252 -19.67 -11.57 14.17
N ILE A 253 -18.49 -11.32 13.57
CA ILE A 253 -17.52 -12.38 13.28
C ILE A 253 -16.12 -12.11 13.86
N SER A 254 -15.88 -10.92 14.40
CA SER A 254 -14.56 -10.50 14.86
C SER A 254 -14.65 -9.57 16.06
N SER A 255 -13.57 -9.56 16.84
CA SER A 255 -13.36 -8.58 17.90
C SER A 255 -11.97 -7.99 17.80
N ARG A 256 -11.85 -6.72 18.18
CA ARG A 256 -10.58 -6.01 18.27
C ARG A 256 -10.52 -5.22 19.57
N PHE A 257 -9.31 -5.06 20.07
CA PHE A 257 -9.02 -4.27 21.25
C PHE A 257 -7.68 -3.57 21.10
N THR A 258 -7.63 -2.31 21.44
CA THR A 258 -6.44 -1.46 21.42
C THR A 258 -6.31 -0.74 22.74
N ILE A 259 -5.12 -0.77 23.31
CA ILE A 259 -4.76 0.02 24.47
C ILE A 259 -3.53 0.86 24.14
N GLU A 260 -3.54 2.12 24.54
CA GLU A 260 -2.44 3.05 24.37
C GLU A 260 -2.28 3.92 25.60
N GLY A 261 -1.06 4.38 25.85
CA GLY A 261 -0.81 5.24 27.01
C GLY A 261 0.66 5.59 27.19
N PRO A 262 0.97 6.48 28.16
CA PRO A 262 2.35 6.83 28.49
C PRO A 262 3.04 5.69 29.24
N ILE A 263 4.29 5.40 28.87
CA ILE A 263 5.25 4.69 29.74
C ILE A 263 5.86 5.72 30.70
N ILE A 264 6.31 6.85 30.12
CA ILE A 264 6.72 8.05 30.88
C ILE A 264 5.99 9.22 30.24
N LYS A 265 5.18 9.95 31.04
CA LYS A 265 4.35 11.05 30.55
C LYS A 265 5.16 12.04 29.73
N ASP A 266 4.62 12.41 28.54
CA ASP A 266 5.19 13.36 27.56
C ASP A 266 6.56 12.95 26.96
N ILE A 267 7.17 11.82 27.40
CA ILE A 267 8.49 11.34 26.95
C ILE A 267 8.36 10.07 26.13
N SER A 268 7.59 9.10 26.60
CA SER A 268 7.43 7.81 25.93
C SER A 268 6.01 7.30 26.02
N SER A 269 5.58 6.63 24.95
CA SER A 269 4.25 6.00 24.88
C SER A 269 4.31 4.64 24.21
N PHE A 270 3.24 3.89 24.38
CA PHE A 270 3.02 2.63 23.71
C PHE A 270 1.61 2.56 23.14
N ILE A 271 1.46 1.72 22.13
CA ILE A 271 0.17 1.21 21.63
C ILE A 271 0.30 -0.28 21.38
N VAL A 272 -0.72 -1.03 21.81
CA VAL A 272 -0.88 -2.47 21.55
C VAL A 272 -2.30 -2.68 21.06
N SER A 273 -2.44 -3.30 19.89
CA SER A 273 -3.71 -3.55 19.25
C SER A 273 -3.78 -4.99 18.79
N GLY A 274 -4.80 -5.72 19.22
CA GLY A 274 -5.08 -7.09 18.82
C GLY A 274 -6.43 -7.24 18.14
N ARG A 275 -6.53 -8.15 17.18
CA ARG A 275 -7.76 -8.52 16.49
C ARG A 275 -7.82 -10.02 16.28
N ARG A 276 -9.03 -10.59 16.38
CA ARG A 276 -9.29 -12.01 16.06
C ARG A 276 -10.69 -12.16 15.48
N THR A 277 -10.81 -13.04 14.47
CA THR A 277 -12.11 -13.55 14.00
C THR A 277 -12.46 -14.85 14.72
N TYR A 278 -13.74 -15.15 14.83
CA TYR A 278 -14.26 -16.29 15.57
C TYR A 278 -15.48 -16.95 14.90
N ILE A 279 -15.56 -16.88 13.57
CA ILE A 279 -16.63 -17.53 12.81
C ILE A 279 -16.64 -19.05 13.02
N ASP A 280 -15.46 -19.63 13.25
CA ASP A 280 -15.26 -21.04 13.55
C ASP A 280 -15.97 -21.52 14.84
N LEU A 281 -16.22 -20.62 15.81
CA LEU A 281 -16.94 -20.94 17.03
C LEU A 281 -18.42 -21.24 16.81
N PHE A 282 -18.98 -20.86 15.67
CA PHE A 282 -20.36 -21.17 15.30
C PHE A 282 -20.52 -22.48 14.54
N PHE A 283 -19.46 -23.05 13.99
CA PHE A 283 -19.50 -24.29 13.20
C PHE A 283 -19.98 -25.52 13.98
N PRO A 284 -19.61 -25.72 15.25
CA PRO A 284 -20.14 -26.80 16.05
C PRO A 284 -21.67 -26.77 16.25
N LEU A 285 -22.30 -25.60 16.05
CA LEU A 285 -23.75 -25.44 16.14
C LEU A 285 -24.48 -25.87 14.86
N LEU A 286 -23.74 -26.08 13.75
CA LEU A 286 -24.30 -26.52 12.48
C LEU A 286 -24.53 -28.03 12.50
N LYS A 287 -25.57 -28.50 11.81
CA LYS A 287 -25.92 -29.93 11.71
C LYS A 287 -25.01 -30.74 10.77
N ASN A 288 -24.13 -30.07 10.02
CA ASN A 288 -23.24 -30.72 9.06
C ASN A 288 -21.96 -31.20 9.76
N GLU A 289 -21.78 -32.52 9.82
CA GLU A 289 -20.62 -33.17 10.48
C GLU A 289 -19.28 -32.78 9.85
N GLU A 290 -19.21 -32.57 8.53
CA GLU A 290 -17.99 -32.18 7.81
C GLU A 290 -17.49 -30.80 8.20
N ILE A 291 -18.39 -29.90 8.61
CA ILE A 291 -18.06 -28.51 8.94
C ILE A 291 -17.77 -28.33 10.44
N LYS A 292 -18.30 -29.18 11.31
CA LYS A 292 -18.16 -29.06 12.79
C LYS A 292 -16.71 -28.91 13.25
N ASP A 293 -15.80 -29.66 12.66
CA ASP A 293 -14.37 -29.67 13.01
C ASP A 293 -13.54 -28.69 12.21
N THR A 294 -14.17 -27.93 11.32
CA THR A 294 -13.50 -26.91 10.51
C THR A 294 -13.10 -25.74 11.40
N ARG A 295 -11.87 -25.30 11.26
CA ARG A 295 -11.34 -24.11 11.94
C ARG A 295 -10.94 -23.08 10.88
N ILE A 296 -11.58 -21.92 10.91
CA ILE A 296 -11.29 -20.81 10.02
C ILE A 296 -11.24 -19.53 10.86
N TYR A 297 -10.05 -19.05 11.12
CA TYR A 297 -9.85 -17.79 11.83
C TYR A 297 -8.55 -17.13 11.43
N PHE A 298 -8.48 -15.82 11.64
CA PHE A 298 -7.22 -15.11 11.70
C PHE A 298 -7.09 -14.34 13.01
N TYR A 299 -5.88 -14.01 13.35
CA TYR A 299 -5.56 -13.09 14.43
C TYR A 299 -4.35 -12.24 14.06
N ASP A 300 -4.32 -11.03 14.57
CA ASP A 300 -3.20 -10.13 14.42
C ASP A 300 -2.90 -9.34 15.69
N LEU A 301 -1.66 -8.92 15.80
CA LEU A 301 -1.12 -8.08 16.85
C LEU A 301 -0.29 -6.98 16.22
N THR A 302 -0.60 -5.74 16.55
CA THR A 302 0.13 -4.55 16.15
C THR A 302 0.64 -3.84 17.38
N THR A 303 1.93 -3.52 17.44
CA THR A 303 2.54 -2.88 18.61
C THR A 303 3.48 -1.77 18.17
N LYS A 304 3.52 -0.68 18.95
CA LYS A 304 4.54 0.36 18.79
C LYS A 304 4.89 0.98 20.13
N ILE A 305 6.17 1.26 20.29
CA ILE A 305 6.72 1.97 21.45
C ILE A 305 7.57 3.10 20.90
N ASN A 306 7.53 4.26 21.55
CA ASN A 306 8.42 5.37 21.24
C ASN A 306 9.05 5.91 22.52
N TYR A 307 10.25 6.52 22.35
CA TYR A 307 10.98 7.15 23.43
C TYR A 307 11.73 8.38 22.92
N THR A 308 11.48 9.53 23.51
CA THR A 308 12.20 10.78 23.26
C THR A 308 13.39 10.87 24.22
N ILE A 309 14.61 10.58 23.72
CA ILE A 309 15.84 10.62 24.51
C ILE A 309 16.16 12.07 24.89
N ASN A 310 16.07 12.97 23.91
CA ASN A 310 16.23 14.41 24.06
C ASN A 310 15.61 15.14 22.86
N GLU A 311 15.77 16.45 22.77
CA GLU A 311 15.20 17.27 21.67
C GLU A 311 15.65 16.83 20.27
N ASN A 312 16.87 16.27 20.16
CA ASN A 312 17.48 15.87 18.89
C ASN A 312 17.33 14.38 18.58
N ASN A 313 16.95 13.54 19.55
CA ASN A 313 16.96 12.09 19.41
C ASN A 313 15.65 11.44 19.85
N ARG A 314 15.06 10.67 18.96
CA ARG A 314 13.85 9.86 19.23
C ARG A 314 14.02 8.46 18.65
N ILE A 315 13.57 7.46 19.39
CA ILE A 315 13.59 6.05 18.98
C ILE A 315 12.16 5.54 18.93
N TYR A 316 11.90 4.70 17.95
CA TYR A 316 10.61 4.01 17.76
C TYR A 316 10.87 2.54 17.47
N LEU A 317 10.09 1.68 18.09
CA LEU A 317 10.04 0.26 17.79
C LEU A 317 8.61 -0.08 17.46
N SER A 318 8.36 -0.54 16.23
CA SER A 318 7.05 -1.00 15.79
C SER A 318 7.12 -2.44 15.30
N GLY A 319 6.04 -3.19 15.49
CA GLY A 319 5.93 -4.58 15.08
C GLY A 319 4.50 -4.96 14.70
N TYR A 320 4.39 -5.87 13.75
CA TYR A 320 3.16 -6.51 13.34
C TYR A 320 3.37 -8.02 13.27
N PHE A 321 2.39 -8.77 13.73
CA PHE A 321 2.29 -10.21 13.60
C PHE A 321 0.86 -10.56 13.23
N GLY A 322 0.65 -11.29 12.13
CA GLY A 322 -0.66 -11.76 11.71
C GLY A 322 -0.60 -13.16 11.15
N ARG A 323 -1.62 -13.95 11.44
CA ARG A 323 -1.70 -15.35 11.01
C ARG A 323 -3.12 -15.76 10.64
N ASP A 324 -3.25 -16.41 9.49
CA ASP A 324 -4.46 -17.11 9.05
C ASP A 324 -4.34 -18.60 9.28
N VAL A 325 -5.42 -19.21 9.72
CA VAL A 325 -5.54 -20.63 9.94
C VAL A 325 -6.82 -21.14 9.29
N LEU A 326 -6.65 -22.03 8.32
CA LEU A 326 -7.72 -22.83 7.73
C LEU A 326 -7.40 -24.30 7.96
N LYS A 327 -8.26 -25.00 8.67
CA LYS A 327 -8.20 -26.47 8.82
C LYS A 327 -9.56 -27.03 8.48
N TYR A 328 -9.62 -27.83 7.45
CA TYR A 328 -10.83 -28.49 6.96
C TYR A 328 -10.58 -29.99 6.84
N VAL A 329 -11.28 -30.81 7.59
CA VAL A 329 -11.19 -32.29 7.64
C VAL A 329 -9.75 -32.80 7.44
N SER A 330 -9.34 -32.97 6.20
CA SER A 330 -8.06 -33.55 5.78
C SER A 330 -7.07 -32.54 5.18
N ALA A 331 -7.40 -31.26 5.15
CA ALA A 331 -6.56 -30.22 4.59
C ALA A 331 -6.26 -29.12 5.61
N GLY A 332 -5.02 -28.70 5.69
CA GLY A 332 -4.56 -27.58 6.51
C GLY A 332 -3.88 -26.54 5.67
N PHE A 333 -4.27 -25.28 5.83
CA PHE A 333 -3.64 -24.15 5.15
C PHE A 333 -3.46 -22.99 6.13
N GLY A 334 -2.33 -22.34 6.08
CA GLY A 334 -2.11 -21.14 6.86
C GLY A 334 -1.01 -20.28 6.28
N TYR A 335 -1.13 -18.98 6.47
CA TYR A 335 -0.14 -18.01 6.05
C TYR A 335 -0.10 -16.82 7.00
N GLY A 336 0.95 -16.02 6.93
CA GLY A 336 1.06 -14.85 7.78
C GLY A 336 2.20 -13.92 7.44
N ASN A 337 2.14 -12.74 8.03
CA ASN A 337 3.18 -11.72 7.95
C ASN A 337 3.72 -11.40 9.34
N GLN A 338 5.02 -11.13 9.38
CA GLN A 338 5.71 -10.61 10.55
C GLN A 338 6.56 -9.43 10.11
N THR A 339 6.41 -8.28 10.75
CA THR A 339 7.26 -7.12 10.48
C THR A 339 7.76 -6.50 11.78
N MET A 340 8.97 -5.97 11.73
CA MET A 340 9.58 -5.21 12.82
C MET A 340 10.37 -4.06 12.26
N THR A 341 10.21 -2.85 12.82
CA THR A 341 10.97 -1.67 12.44
C THR A 341 11.52 -1.00 13.69
N LEU A 342 12.85 -0.95 13.80
CA LEU A 342 13.55 -0.09 14.75
C LEU A 342 13.97 1.18 14.02
N ARG A 343 13.50 2.33 14.50
CA ARG A 343 13.73 3.63 13.88
C ARG A 343 14.41 4.57 14.86
N TRP A 344 15.42 5.29 14.39
CA TRP A 344 16.06 6.38 15.11
C TRP A 344 15.98 7.66 14.28
N ASN A 345 15.34 8.69 14.85
CA ASN A 345 15.30 10.03 14.30
C ASN A 345 16.36 10.89 15.00
N HIS A 346 17.21 11.57 14.21
CA HIS A 346 18.26 12.43 14.71
C HIS A 346 18.29 13.77 14.00
N LEU A 347 18.43 14.85 14.79
CA LEU A 347 18.63 16.21 14.28
C LEU A 347 20.10 16.57 14.39
N PHE A 348 20.83 16.53 13.26
CA PHE A 348 22.22 17.03 13.20
C PHE A 348 22.28 18.54 13.35
N SER A 349 21.29 19.25 12.83
CA SER A 349 21.16 20.70 12.94
C SER A 349 19.69 21.09 12.78
N LYS A 350 19.38 22.37 12.95
CA LYS A 350 18.02 22.90 12.71
C LYS A 350 17.51 22.67 11.29
N LYS A 351 18.39 22.33 10.32
CA LYS A 351 18.07 22.12 8.90
C LYS A 351 18.24 20.68 8.44
N LEU A 352 18.98 19.84 9.14
CA LEU A 352 19.32 18.50 8.72
C LEU A 352 18.75 17.46 9.68
N PHE A 353 17.75 16.73 9.18
CA PHE A 353 17.06 15.64 9.86
C PHE A 353 17.46 14.31 9.25
N LEU A 354 17.77 13.31 10.07
CA LEU A 354 18.04 11.93 9.68
C LEU A 354 16.95 11.00 10.24
N ASN A 355 16.49 10.10 9.42
CA ASN A 355 15.76 8.90 9.82
C ASN A 355 16.60 7.67 9.47
N THR A 356 16.99 6.89 10.47
CA THR A 356 17.63 5.58 10.31
C THR A 356 16.61 4.50 10.65
N SER A 357 16.45 3.51 9.78
CA SER A 357 15.53 2.39 10.02
C SER A 357 16.23 1.05 9.78
N VAL A 358 16.12 0.15 10.75
CA VAL A 358 16.45 -1.27 10.63
C VAL A 358 15.13 -2.02 10.57
N ILE A 359 14.91 -2.78 9.49
CA ILE A 359 13.61 -3.35 9.18
C ILE A 359 13.78 -4.85 8.95
N TYR A 360 12.88 -5.62 9.54
CA TYR A 360 12.68 -7.03 9.26
C TYR A 360 11.27 -7.24 8.74
N SER A 361 11.14 -8.04 7.66
CA SER A 361 9.85 -8.48 7.12
C SER A 361 9.92 -9.96 6.80
N LYS A 362 8.88 -10.70 7.14
CA LYS A 362 8.72 -12.11 6.80
C LYS A 362 7.29 -12.36 6.33
N TYR A 363 7.18 -13.12 5.26
CA TYR A 363 5.93 -13.72 4.82
C TYR A 363 6.14 -15.24 4.74
N ASP A 364 5.25 -16.02 5.32
CA ASP A 364 5.31 -17.49 5.26
C ASP A 364 3.93 -18.11 5.04
N TYR A 365 3.92 -19.28 4.43
CA TYR A 365 2.73 -20.11 4.32
C TYR A 365 3.06 -21.60 4.47
N TYR A 366 2.03 -22.36 4.82
CA TYR A 366 2.05 -23.82 4.79
C TYR A 366 0.77 -24.35 4.14
N LEU A 367 0.90 -25.48 3.46
CA LEU A 367 -0.19 -26.29 2.94
C LEU A 367 0.06 -27.72 3.36
N GLY A 368 -0.96 -28.38 3.93
CA GLY A 368 -0.91 -29.79 4.29
C GLY A 368 -2.17 -30.52 3.83
N SER A 369 -2.03 -31.78 3.51
CA SER A 369 -3.13 -32.69 3.21
C SER A 369 -2.91 -34.01 3.96
N SER A 370 -3.99 -34.57 4.49
CA SER A 370 -4.02 -35.87 5.18
C SER A 370 -5.22 -36.69 4.72
N MET A 371 -5.62 -36.60 3.45
CA MET A 371 -6.77 -37.31 2.91
C MET A 371 -6.63 -38.82 3.04
N ASN A 372 -5.46 -39.37 2.86
CA ASN A 372 -5.08 -40.75 3.16
C ASN A 372 -3.58 -40.79 3.48
N GLU A 373 -3.09 -41.82 4.11
CA GLU A 373 -1.69 -41.96 4.51
C GLU A 373 -0.74 -41.91 3.32
N ALA A 374 -1.12 -42.48 2.18
CA ALA A 374 -0.28 -42.50 0.98
C ALA A 374 -0.09 -41.14 0.30
N SER A 375 -1.07 -40.24 0.40
CA SER A 375 -1.04 -38.89 -0.20
C SER A 375 -0.83 -37.76 0.83
N SER A 376 -0.56 -38.11 2.08
CA SER A 376 -0.32 -37.12 3.14
C SER A 376 0.98 -36.35 2.89
N PHE A 377 0.92 -35.03 2.94
CA PHE A 377 2.08 -34.16 2.78
C PHE A 377 1.94 -32.84 3.53
N THR A 378 3.08 -32.21 3.78
CA THR A 378 3.18 -30.81 4.21
C THR A 378 4.17 -30.07 3.32
N TRP A 379 3.74 -28.90 2.81
CA TRP A 379 4.59 -27.95 2.09
C TRP A 379 4.69 -26.66 2.89
N LYS A 380 5.91 -26.15 3.07
CA LYS A 380 6.18 -24.88 3.76
C LYS A 380 7.07 -24.02 2.87
N SER A 381 6.80 -22.72 2.83
CA SER A 381 7.58 -21.73 2.11
C SER A 381 7.66 -20.43 2.90
N ASP A 382 8.74 -19.72 2.77
CA ASP A 382 8.87 -18.38 3.36
C ASP A 382 9.73 -17.43 2.51
N MET A 383 9.55 -16.12 2.78
CA MET A 383 10.36 -15.05 2.27
C MET A 383 10.72 -14.09 3.40
N LYS A 384 11.98 -13.70 3.49
CA LYS A 384 12.51 -12.80 4.54
C LYS A 384 13.31 -11.67 3.93
N ASP A 385 13.11 -10.47 4.49
CA ASP A 385 13.88 -9.27 4.17
C ASP A 385 14.55 -8.70 5.42
N TYR A 386 15.81 -8.31 5.26
CA TYR A 386 16.55 -7.51 6.24
C TYR A 386 16.96 -6.22 5.55
N CYS A 387 16.44 -5.08 6.01
CA CYS A 387 16.66 -3.80 5.37
C CYS A 387 17.28 -2.78 6.34
N LEU A 388 18.30 -2.08 5.86
CA LEU A 388 18.88 -0.91 6.50
C LEU A 388 18.66 0.30 5.61
N LYS A 389 18.12 1.38 6.18
CA LYS A 389 17.78 2.60 5.44
C LYS A 389 18.24 3.84 6.20
N PHE A 390 18.89 4.76 5.49
CA PHE A 390 19.22 6.10 5.95
C PHE A 390 18.53 7.12 5.05
N ASN A 391 17.69 7.97 5.62
CA ASN A 391 16.93 8.97 4.89
C ASN A 391 17.16 10.35 5.52
N PHE A 392 17.78 11.26 4.77
CA PHE A 392 18.07 12.60 5.17
C PHE A 392 17.07 13.58 4.57
N ASN A 393 16.59 14.53 5.35
CA ASN A 393 15.83 15.68 4.90
C ASN A 393 16.64 16.94 5.22
N TYR A 394 17.03 17.68 4.19
CA TYR A 394 17.80 18.91 4.30
C TYR A 394 16.98 20.10 3.81
N TYR A 395 16.61 20.96 4.74
CA TYR A 395 15.85 22.18 4.50
C TYR A 395 16.82 23.31 4.15
N LEU A 396 17.27 23.34 2.88
CA LEU A 396 18.30 24.28 2.41
C LEU A 396 17.86 25.72 2.60
N ASN A 397 16.65 26.06 2.12
CA ASN A 397 15.99 27.35 2.28
C ASN A 397 14.47 27.19 2.08
N PRO A 398 13.63 28.23 2.28
CA PRO A 398 12.17 28.10 2.13
C PRO A 398 11.67 27.65 0.76
N SER A 399 12.51 27.77 -0.27
CA SER A 399 12.16 27.36 -1.65
C SER A 399 12.75 26.01 -2.06
N ASN A 400 13.62 25.39 -1.25
CA ASN A 400 14.28 24.13 -1.59
C ASN A 400 14.32 23.17 -0.38
N SER A 401 13.73 22.01 -0.54
CA SER A 401 13.76 20.92 0.41
C SER A 401 14.36 19.67 -0.26
N ILE A 402 15.55 19.29 0.17
CA ILE A 402 16.30 18.17 -0.40
C ILE A 402 16.12 16.94 0.45
N GLN A 403 15.76 15.82 -0.17
CA GLN A 403 15.74 14.51 0.45
C GLN A 403 16.75 13.61 -0.26
N PHE A 404 17.62 12.94 0.50
CA PHE A 404 18.59 11.99 -0.05
C PHE A 404 18.84 10.86 0.91
N GLY A 405 19.36 9.75 0.41
CA GLY A 405 19.61 8.62 1.28
C GLY A 405 20.06 7.36 0.57
N VAL A 406 20.21 6.32 1.37
CA VAL A 406 20.59 4.98 0.92
C VAL A 406 19.71 3.95 1.60
N GLN A 407 19.45 2.86 0.87
CA GLN A 407 18.72 1.71 1.35
C GLN A 407 19.44 0.46 0.88
N SER A 408 19.57 -0.55 1.73
CA SER A 408 20.08 -1.88 1.38
C SER A 408 19.15 -2.93 1.95
N THR A 409 18.66 -3.83 1.12
CA THR A 409 17.78 -4.94 1.51
C THR A 409 18.41 -6.26 1.09
N PHE A 410 18.57 -7.17 2.04
CA PHE A 410 18.95 -8.57 1.78
C PHE A 410 17.68 -9.41 1.78
N HIS A 411 17.41 -10.04 0.63
CA HIS A 411 16.25 -10.91 0.40
C HIS A 411 16.67 -12.37 0.51
N MET A 412 15.83 -13.17 1.19
CA MET A 412 15.93 -14.63 1.25
C MET A 412 14.61 -15.21 0.79
N PHE A 413 14.65 -15.97 -0.30
CA PHE A 413 13.49 -16.67 -0.83
C PHE A 413 13.66 -18.17 -0.57
N ASP A 414 12.72 -18.75 0.16
CA ASP A 414 12.59 -20.19 0.35
C ASP A 414 11.32 -20.65 -0.39
N PRO A 415 11.42 -21.11 -1.65
CA PRO A 415 10.26 -21.56 -2.43
C PRO A 415 9.59 -22.76 -1.82
N GLY A 416 10.30 -23.47 -0.95
CA GLY A 416 9.74 -24.40 -0.03
C GLY A 416 10.18 -25.86 -0.19
N LYS A 417 9.77 -26.58 0.85
CA LYS A 417 9.99 -28.01 0.96
C LYS A 417 8.65 -28.71 1.14
N ALA A 418 8.34 -29.62 0.22
CA ALA A 418 7.23 -30.54 0.35
C ALA A 418 7.75 -31.88 0.90
N LYS A 419 7.13 -32.36 1.95
CA LYS A 419 7.50 -33.61 2.63
C LYS A 419 6.25 -34.45 2.83
N GLY A 420 6.34 -35.74 2.49
CA GLY A 420 5.34 -36.73 2.85
C GLY A 420 5.21 -36.90 4.38
N GLU A 421 4.02 -37.09 4.88
CA GLU A 421 3.74 -37.33 6.30
C GLU A 421 3.20 -38.75 6.48
N GLY A 422 3.76 -39.49 7.45
CA GLY A 422 3.45 -40.88 7.73
C GLY A 422 4.36 -41.90 7.02
N GLU A 423 4.39 -43.14 7.55
CA GLU A 423 5.28 -44.19 7.03
C GLU A 423 4.86 -44.72 5.65
N GLN A 424 3.60 -44.52 5.26
CA GLN A 424 3.04 -45.00 3.99
C GLN A 424 2.98 -43.91 2.91
N SER A 425 3.50 -42.69 3.18
CA SER A 425 3.44 -41.61 2.20
C SER A 425 4.28 -41.95 0.96
N MET A 426 3.64 -41.88 -0.20
CA MET A 426 4.31 -42.06 -1.51
C MET A 426 5.03 -40.79 -1.99
N LEU A 427 4.88 -39.67 -1.29
CA LEU A 427 5.49 -38.42 -1.68
C LEU A 427 6.96 -38.41 -1.25
N ASN A 428 7.87 -38.39 -2.23
CA ASN A 428 9.28 -38.09 -1.99
C ASN A 428 9.45 -36.65 -1.51
N VAL A 429 10.50 -36.42 -0.74
CA VAL A 429 10.87 -35.05 -0.34
C VAL A 429 11.25 -34.26 -1.60
N ILE A 430 10.50 -33.18 -1.85
CA ILE A 430 10.83 -32.20 -2.90
C ILE A 430 11.29 -30.94 -2.17
N GLU A 431 12.52 -30.52 -2.40
CA GLU A 431 13.11 -29.34 -1.80
C GLU A 431 13.66 -28.43 -2.90
N ILE A 432 13.11 -27.24 -3.02
CA ILE A 432 13.58 -26.22 -3.97
C ILE A 432 14.67 -25.40 -3.28
N PRO A 433 15.85 -25.23 -3.91
CA PRO A 433 16.95 -24.45 -3.34
C PRO A 433 16.54 -23.00 -3.05
N ASN A 434 17.04 -22.46 -1.95
CA ASN A 434 16.83 -21.07 -1.59
C ASN A 434 17.51 -20.13 -2.58
N ASN A 435 16.87 -18.97 -2.83
CA ASN A 435 17.45 -17.88 -3.60
C ASN A 435 17.77 -16.70 -2.69
N TYR A 436 18.87 -16.01 -2.96
CA TYR A 436 19.32 -14.86 -2.21
C TYR A 436 19.62 -13.68 -3.13
N ALA A 437 19.27 -12.48 -2.69
CA ALA A 437 19.56 -11.27 -3.43
C ALA A 437 19.82 -10.08 -2.52
N ILE A 438 20.57 -9.08 -3.02
CA ILE A 438 20.77 -7.80 -2.38
C ILE A 438 20.20 -6.72 -3.29
N GLU A 439 19.26 -5.92 -2.78
CA GLU A 439 18.73 -4.74 -3.46
C GLU A 439 19.23 -3.48 -2.77
N ASN A 440 20.04 -2.68 -3.46
CA ASN A 440 20.54 -1.39 -2.98
C ASN A 440 19.87 -0.25 -3.74
N GLY A 441 19.58 0.84 -3.03
CA GLY A 441 19.07 2.07 -3.63
C GLY A 441 19.78 3.29 -3.07
N ILE A 442 20.31 4.13 -3.95
CA ILE A 442 20.88 5.44 -3.61
C ILE A 442 20.03 6.48 -4.30
N TYR A 443 19.57 7.50 -3.58
CA TYR A 443 18.64 8.47 -4.15
C TYR A 443 18.89 9.89 -3.65
N ALA A 444 18.50 10.84 -4.49
CA ALA A 444 18.39 12.25 -4.13
C ALA A 444 17.20 12.86 -4.87
N MET A 445 16.48 13.75 -4.20
CA MET A 445 15.38 14.51 -4.77
C MET A 445 15.31 15.91 -4.16
N ASN A 446 14.86 16.87 -4.92
CA ASN A 446 14.60 18.23 -4.48
C ASN A 446 13.17 18.65 -4.80
N GLU A 447 12.51 19.23 -3.84
CA GLU A 447 11.28 19.98 -4.02
C GLU A 447 11.65 21.45 -4.05
N GLN A 448 11.42 22.09 -5.21
CA GLN A 448 11.82 23.47 -5.48
C GLN A 448 10.61 24.33 -5.80
N LEU A 449 10.36 25.32 -4.99
CA LEU A 449 9.40 26.39 -5.26
C LEU A 449 10.09 27.46 -6.11
N ILE A 450 9.83 27.48 -7.42
CA ILE A 450 10.43 28.45 -8.36
C ILE A 450 9.83 29.84 -8.11
N ASN A 451 8.50 29.88 -7.96
CA ASN A 451 7.75 31.09 -7.60
C ASN A 451 6.43 30.68 -6.92
N SER A 452 5.59 31.66 -6.56
CA SER A 452 4.32 31.38 -5.86
C SER A 452 3.33 30.48 -6.62
N LYS A 453 3.55 30.25 -7.92
CA LYS A 453 2.67 29.45 -8.80
C LYS A 453 3.31 28.14 -9.27
N LEU A 454 4.64 28.09 -9.40
CA LEU A 454 5.36 26.95 -9.99
C LEU A 454 6.21 26.23 -8.96
N THR A 455 5.90 24.96 -8.74
CA THR A 455 6.71 24.03 -7.94
C THR A 455 7.20 22.91 -8.83
N ILE A 456 8.48 22.56 -8.73
CA ILE A 456 9.13 21.45 -9.42
C ILE A 456 9.66 20.49 -8.36
N ASN A 457 9.36 19.21 -8.51
CA ASN A 457 9.96 18.15 -7.70
C ASN A 457 10.69 17.20 -8.66
N TYR A 458 11.99 17.11 -8.53
CA TYR A 458 12.82 16.26 -9.36
C TYR A 458 13.76 15.40 -8.53
N GLY A 459 14.00 14.20 -8.99
CA GLY A 459 14.83 13.25 -8.26
C GLY A 459 15.34 12.13 -9.15
N ILE A 460 16.34 11.44 -8.62
CA ILE A 460 16.95 10.28 -9.24
C ILE A 460 17.20 9.22 -8.19
N ARG A 461 16.99 7.95 -8.56
CA ARG A 461 17.39 6.78 -7.79
C ARG A 461 18.29 5.91 -8.67
N LEU A 462 19.41 5.46 -8.12
CA LEU A 462 20.21 4.37 -8.64
C LEU A 462 19.82 3.12 -7.85
N SER A 463 19.23 2.14 -8.52
CA SER A 463 18.96 0.83 -7.93
C SER A 463 19.96 -0.19 -8.45
N ILE A 464 20.54 -0.98 -7.55
CA ILE A 464 21.53 -2.02 -7.83
C ILE A 464 21.00 -3.31 -7.21
N PHE A 465 20.68 -4.29 -8.06
CA PHE A 465 20.20 -5.59 -7.63
C PHE A 465 21.25 -6.64 -7.97
N GLN A 466 21.55 -7.51 -7.02
CA GLN A 466 22.60 -8.52 -7.12
C GLN A 466 22.08 -9.88 -6.63
N ASN A 467 22.17 -10.90 -7.49
CA ASN A 467 21.92 -12.27 -7.06
C ASN A 467 23.15 -12.82 -6.32
N VAL A 468 22.89 -13.55 -5.24
CA VAL A 468 23.91 -14.10 -4.34
C VAL A 468 23.78 -15.62 -4.31
N GLY A 469 24.88 -16.37 -4.51
CA GLY A 469 24.93 -17.82 -4.35
C GLY A 469 24.85 -18.22 -2.84
N LYS A 470 24.55 -19.44 -2.50
CA LYS A 470 24.51 -20.67 -3.29
C LYS A 470 23.29 -20.67 -4.25
N ALA A 471 23.53 -20.97 -5.55
CA ALA A 471 22.46 -21.03 -6.54
C ALA A 471 22.85 -21.96 -7.71
N THR A 472 21.85 -22.63 -8.30
CA THR A 472 21.93 -23.34 -9.57
C THR A 472 21.12 -22.58 -10.60
N ILE A 473 21.74 -22.11 -11.67
CA ILE A 473 21.08 -21.35 -12.74
C ILE A 473 21.04 -22.22 -14.01
N TYR A 474 19.83 -22.58 -14.41
CA TYR A 474 19.58 -23.34 -15.62
C TYR A 474 19.73 -22.47 -16.86
N GLN A 475 20.26 -23.04 -17.94
CA GLN A 475 20.41 -22.41 -19.24
C GLN A 475 19.34 -22.98 -20.18
N TYR A 476 18.78 -22.14 -21.02
CA TYR A 476 17.69 -22.51 -21.91
C TYR A 476 18.02 -22.16 -23.36
N ASP A 477 17.55 -22.99 -24.30
CA ASP A 477 17.57 -22.70 -25.74
C ASP A 477 16.44 -21.71 -26.11
N GLU A 478 16.29 -21.35 -27.38
CA GLU A 478 15.25 -20.47 -27.92
C GLU A 478 13.82 -21.02 -27.71
N ASN A 479 13.68 -22.33 -27.50
CA ASN A 479 12.42 -23.01 -27.24
C ASN A 479 12.17 -23.23 -25.74
N TYR A 480 13.03 -22.68 -24.89
CA TYR A 480 12.99 -22.82 -23.42
C TYR A 480 13.24 -24.25 -22.91
N ASN A 481 13.93 -25.10 -23.72
CA ASN A 481 14.40 -26.39 -23.26
C ASN A 481 15.70 -26.19 -22.45
N THR A 482 15.86 -26.91 -21.36
CA THR A 482 17.09 -26.88 -20.55
C THR A 482 18.25 -27.50 -21.35
N ILE A 483 19.31 -26.73 -21.57
CA ILE A 483 20.52 -27.16 -22.27
C ILE A 483 21.74 -27.32 -21.35
N GLY A 484 21.66 -26.84 -20.11
CA GLY A 484 22.74 -26.94 -19.13
C GLY A 484 22.40 -26.18 -17.86
N PHE A 485 23.33 -26.09 -16.95
CA PHE A 485 23.25 -25.28 -15.74
C PHE A 485 24.60 -24.78 -15.29
N THR A 486 24.64 -23.76 -14.46
CA THR A 486 25.82 -23.23 -13.81
C THR A 486 25.57 -23.15 -12.30
N GLU A 487 26.49 -23.69 -11.51
CA GLU A 487 26.44 -23.62 -10.06
C GLU A 487 27.32 -22.49 -9.51
N TYR A 488 26.78 -21.78 -8.54
CA TYR A 488 27.48 -20.69 -7.85
C TYR A 488 27.62 -21.02 -6.36
N GLY A 489 28.84 -20.87 -5.82
CA GLY A 489 29.15 -21.10 -4.42
C GLY A 489 28.49 -20.06 -3.49
N SER A 490 28.40 -20.39 -2.20
CA SER A 490 27.81 -19.53 -1.18
C SER A 490 28.52 -18.17 -1.11
N GLY A 491 27.75 -17.09 -1.11
CA GLY A 491 28.22 -15.71 -1.03
C GLY A 491 28.78 -15.12 -2.35
N ASN A 492 28.82 -15.88 -3.44
CA ASN A 492 29.26 -15.38 -4.74
C ASN A 492 28.21 -14.45 -5.35
N LEU A 493 28.60 -13.24 -5.74
CA LEU A 493 27.79 -12.35 -6.55
C LEU A 493 27.91 -12.78 -8.01
N PHE A 494 26.85 -13.31 -8.61
CA PHE A 494 26.89 -13.88 -9.94
C PHE A 494 26.09 -13.12 -11.01
N ASN A 495 25.22 -12.21 -10.62
CA ASN A 495 24.49 -11.36 -11.54
C ASN A 495 24.25 -9.99 -10.92
N THR A 496 24.34 -8.92 -11.72
CA THR A 496 24.15 -7.54 -11.25
C THR A 496 23.36 -6.73 -12.27
N TYR A 497 22.30 -6.11 -11.80
CA TYR A 497 21.53 -5.11 -12.53
C TYR A 497 21.68 -3.75 -11.86
N ALA A 498 22.24 -2.75 -12.58
CA ALA A 498 22.32 -1.36 -12.13
C ALA A 498 21.42 -0.49 -13.02
N LYS A 499 20.45 0.20 -12.44
CA LYS A 499 19.41 0.93 -13.18
C LYS A 499 19.17 2.32 -12.60
N LEU A 500 19.00 3.32 -13.48
CA LEU A 500 18.66 4.69 -13.13
C LEU A 500 17.15 4.91 -13.25
N GLU A 501 16.57 5.53 -12.21
CA GLU A 501 15.15 5.79 -12.05
C GLU A 501 14.90 7.30 -11.88
N PRO A 502 14.88 8.09 -12.97
CA PRO A 502 14.53 9.51 -12.92
C PRO A 502 13.05 9.72 -12.62
N ARG A 503 12.76 10.80 -11.90
CA ARG A 503 11.40 11.23 -11.51
C ARG A 503 11.30 12.73 -11.61
N LEU A 504 10.18 13.20 -12.17
CA LEU A 504 9.90 14.63 -12.35
C LEU A 504 8.42 14.89 -12.10
N ARG A 505 8.13 15.92 -11.31
CA ARG A 505 6.78 16.44 -11.08
C ARG A 505 6.80 17.95 -11.30
N LEU A 506 5.76 18.43 -11.93
CA LEU A 506 5.53 19.85 -12.19
C LEU A 506 4.14 20.21 -11.68
N THR A 507 4.03 21.28 -10.91
CA THR A 507 2.73 21.81 -10.47
C THR A 507 2.71 23.30 -10.78
N TYR A 508 1.72 23.71 -11.56
CA TYR A 508 1.46 25.12 -11.83
C TYR A 508 0.07 25.49 -11.30
N ALA A 509 0.03 26.27 -10.25
CA ALA A 509 -1.19 26.82 -9.66
C ALA A 509 -1.54 28.14 -10.34
N PHE A 510 -2.64 28.18 -11.11
CA PHE A 510 -3.13 29.42 -11.71
C PHE A 510 -3.58 30.40 -10.62
N ASN A 511 -4.27 29.86 -9.61
CA ASN A 511 -4.76 30.58 -8.43
C ASN A 511 -4.98 29.58 -7.27
N GLN A 512 -5.66 30.00 -6.23
CA GLN A 512 -5.90 29.17 -5.04
C GLN A 512 -6.93 28.03 -5.25
N SER A 513 -7.63 28.01 -6.40
CA SER A 513 -8.67 27.02 -6.70
C SER A 513 -8.42 26.21 -7.96
N ASN A 514 -7.36 26.50 -8.74
CA ASN A 514 -7.07 25.82 -10.00
C ASN A 514 -5.58 25.53 -10.17
N SER A 515 -5.23 24.31 -10.56
CA SER A 515 -3.86 23.94 -10.96
C SER A 515 -3.84 22.88 -12.05
N ILE A 516 -2.73 22.85 -12.78
CA ILE A 516 -2.34 21.73 -13.62
C ILE A 516 -1.11 21.08 -13.03
N LYS A 517 -1.03 19.75 -13.18
CA LYS A 517 0.10 18.97 -12.72
C LYS A 517 0.52 17.97 -13.78
N GLY A 518 1.82 17.71 -13.86
CA GLY A 518 2.38 16.72 -14.75
C GLY A 518 3.43 15.89 -14.02
N SER A 519 3.56 14.63 -14.36
CA SER A 519 4.61 13.76 -13.80
C SER A 519 5.17 12.80 -14.82
N TYR A 520 6.44 12.47 -14.62
CA TYR A 520 7.14 11.37 -15.27
C TYR A 520 7.87 10.56 -14.20
N SER A 521 7.76 9.24 -14.29
CA SER A 521 8.51 8.34 -13.42
C SER A 521 8.97 7.11 -14.18
N ARG A 522 10.23 6.71 -13.94
CA ARG A 522 10.76 5.40 -14.29
C ARG A 522 10.98 4.61 -13.02
N THR A 523 10.54 3.35 -13.01
CA THR A 523 10.70 2.43 -11.89
C THR A 523 11.10 1.05 -12.38
N PHE A 524 11.80 0.30 -11.52
CA PHE A 524 12.16 -1.09 -11.76
C PHE A 524 11.62 -1.99 -10.65
N GLN A 525 11.29 -3.23 -11.00
CA GLN A 525 10.89 -4.26 -10.06
C GLN A 525 11.79 -5.49 -10.22
N TYR A 526 12.39 -5.90 -9.12
CA TYR A 526 13.35 -6.99 -9.06
C TYR A 526 12.76 -8.25 -8.43
N VAL A 527 11.81 -8.09 -7.52
CA VAL A 527 11.10 -9.18 -6.84
C VAL A 527 9.70 -9.28 -7.43
N GLN A 528 9.37 -10.41 -8.01
CA GLN A 528 8.19 -10.68 -8.82
C GLN A 528 7.38 -11.82 -8.22
N GLN A 529 6.12 -11.94 -8.59
CA GLN A 529 5.23 -13.01 -8.17
C GLN A 529 4.74 -13.81 -9.36
N ALA A 530 4.85 -15.13 -9.29
CA ALA A 530 4.22 -16.04 -10.23
C ALA A 530 2.88 -16.51 -9.64
N SER A 531 1.80 -16.24 -10.35
CA SER A 531 0.46 -16.60 -9.93
C SER A 531 -0.37 -17.13 -11.09
N ASN A 532 -1.01 -18.26 -10.89
CA ASN A 532 -2.02 -18.81 -11.81
C ASN A 532 -3.40 -18.18 -11.56
N SER A 533 -3.57 -17.42 -10.49
CA SER A 533 -4.83 -16.81 -10.08
C SER A 533 -4.88 -15.32 -10.43
N GLN A 534 -6.01 -14.87 -10.96
CA GLN A 534 -6.24 -13.44 -11.21
C GLN A 534 -6.37 -12.64 -9.91
N ALA A 535 -6.85 -13.26 -8.85
CA ALA A 535 -7.04 -12.65 -7.55
C ALA A 535 -5.75 -12.54 -6.73
N GLY A 536 -4.71 -13.29 -7.11
CA GLY A 536 -3.58 -13.60 -6.25
C GLY A 536 -3.99 -14.57 -5.13
N THR A 537 -3.16 -15.52 -4.83
CA THR A 537 -3.37 -16.46 -3.73
C THR A 537 -2.24 -16.37 -2.72
N PRO A 538 -2.47 -16.73 -1.46
CA PRO A 538 -1.38 -16.81 -0.50
C PRO A 538 -0.30 -17.85 -0.85
N LEU A 539 -0.57 -18.74 -1.80
CA LEU A 539 0.38 -19.75 -2.31
C LEU A 539 1.20 -19.27 -3.50
N ASP A 540 0.99 -18.05 -3.98
CA ASP A 540 1.75 -17.51 -5.11
C ASP A 540 3.22 -17.34 -4.75
N ILE A 541 4.09 -17.79 -5.66
CA ILE A 541 5.53 -17.85 -5.42
C ILE A 541 6.17 -16.50 -5.73
N TRP A 542 6.90 -15.97 -4.77
CA TRP A 542 7.77 -14.83 -4.95
C TRP A 542 9.16 -15.28 -5.40
N PHE A 543 9.68 -14.66 -6.43
CA PHE A 543 11.00 -14.97 -6.99
C PHE A 543 11.75 -13.69 -7.39
N PRO A 544 13.11 -13.71 -7.31
CA PRO A 544 13.93 -12.59 -7.73
C PRO A 544 14.13 -12.56 -9.25
N ALA A 545 14.47 -11.40 -9.81
CA ALA A 545 15.08 -11.32 -11.10
C ALA A 545 16.35 -12.20 -11.15
N SER A 546 16.64 -12.81 -12.29
CA SER A 546 17.73 -13.78 -12.49
C SER A 546 18.48 -13.45 -13.79
N PRO A 547 19.55 -14.15 -14.13
CA PRO A 547 20.15 -14.03 -15.46
C PRO A 547 19.18 -14.28 -16.61
N ASN A 548 18.15 -15.12 -16.41
CA ASN A 548 17.12 -15.44 -17.40
C ASN A 548 15.96 -14.45 -17.39
N ILE A 549 15.60 -13.93 -16.23
CA ILE A 549 14.43 -13.05 -16.03
C ILE A 549 14.88 -11.65 -15.61
N LYS A 550 14.91 -10.74 -16.60
CA LYS A 550 15.30 -9.35 -16.36
C LYS A 550 14.32 -8.63 -15.45
N PRO A 551 14.78 -7.61 -14.69
CA PRO A 551 13.89 -6.74 -13.92
C PRO A 551 12.87 -6.06 -14.82
N GLN A 552 11.60 -6.08 -14.43
CA GLN A 552 10.57 -5.33 -15.13
C GLN A 552 10.82 -3.83 -15.01
N ARG A 553 10.59 -3.06 -16.09
CA ARG A 553 10.72 -1.60 -16.12
C ARG A 553 9.41 -0.96 -16.50
N SER A 554 8.99 0.03 -15.73
CA SER A 554 7.84 0.89 -16.06
C SER A 554 8.30 2.31 -16.33
N ASP A 555 7.85 2.89 -17.44
CA ASP A 555 7.89 4.32 -17.75
C ASP A 555 6.46 4.83 -17.75
N GLN A 556 6.13 5.79 -16.86
CA GLN A 556 4.79 6.37 -16.75
C GLN A 556 4.85 7.89 -16.91
N VAL A 557 3.94 8.43 -17.71
CA VAL A 557 3.62 9.86 -17.78
C VAL A 557 2.18 10.05 -17.33
N ALA A 558 1.93 11.14 -16.61
CA ALA A 558 0.58 11.53 -16.24
C ALA A 558 0.43 13.05 -16.27
N PHE A 559 -0.79 13.49 -16.58
CA PHE A 559 -1.18 14.90 -16.60
C PHE A 559 -2.54 15.05 -15.93
N GLY A 560 -2.73 16.10 -15.12
CA GLY A 560 -3.96 16.31 -14.38
C GLY A 560 -4.36 17.78 -14.28
N TYR A 561 -5.66 18.03 -14.30
CA TYR A 561 -6.29 19.30 -13.98
C TYR A 561 -7.06 19.17 -12.68
N PHE A 562 -6.82 20.09 -11.77
CA PHE A 562 -7.42 20.12 -10.42
C PHE A 562 -8.17 21.43 -10.25
N LYS A 563 -9.42 21.37 -9.83
CA LYS A 563 -10.27 22.53 -9.60
C LYS A 563 -11.14 22.35 -8.39
N ASN A 564 -11.15 23.36 -7.53
CA ASN A 564 -12.02 23.42 -6.39
C ASN A 564 -13.13 24.44 -6.62
N PHE A 565 -14.32 24.15 -6.10
CA PHE A 565 -15.52 24.99 -6.17
C PHE A 565 -16.03 25.31 -4.77
N MET A 566 -16.91 26.31 -4.65
CA MET A 566 -17.59 26.70 -3.42
C MET A 566 -16.59 26.88 -2.24
N ASP A 567 -15.65 27.80 -2.40
CA ASP A 567 -14.60 28.08 -1.42
C ASP A 567 -13.84 26.82 -0.98
N ASN A 568 -13.46 26.00 -1.97
CA ASN A 568 -12.77 24.72 -1.79
C ASN A 568 -13.55 23.63 -1.03
N THR A 569 -14.87 23.75 -0.92
CA THR A 569 -15.72 22.71 -0.32
C THR A 569 -15.86 21.48 -1.22
N ILE A 570 -15.83 21.68 -2.54
CA ILE A 570 -15.88 20.62 -3.54
C ILE A 570 -14.51 20.58 -4.24
N GLU A 571 -13.82 19.47 -4.09
CA GLU A 571 -12.55 19.17 -4.77
C GLU A 571 -12.83 18.32 -6.00
N THR A 572 -12.32 18.71 -7.17
CA THR A 572 -12.42 17.91 -8.39
C THR A 572 -11.04 17.70 -9.02
N SER A 573 -10.89 16.54 -9.67
CA SER A 573 -9.71 16.27 -10.49
C SER A 573 -10.07 15.46 -11.73
N ALA A 574 -9.32 15.71 -12.81
CA ALA A 574 -9.30 14.91 -14.01
C ALA A 574 -7.85 14.62 -14.37
N GLU A 575 -7.49 13.35 -14.38
CA GLU A 575 -6.12 12.89 -14.65
C GLU A 575 -6.12 11.91 -15.82
N VAL A 576 -5.13 12.03 -16.70
CA VAL A 576 -4.86 11.07 -17.78
C VAL A 576 -3.46 10.50 -17.57
N TYR A 577 -3.28 9.22 -17.90
CA TYR A 577 -1.99 8.57 -17.80
C TYR A 577 -1.71 7.62 -18.96
N TYR A 578 -0.43 7.45 -19.25
CA TYR A 578 0.09 6.40 -20.12
C TYR A 578 1.29 5.73 -19.45
N LYS A 579 1.26 4.39 -19.41
CA LYS A 579 2.29 3.55 -18.82
C LYS A 579 2.78 2.54 -19.85
N LYS A 580 4.10 2.42 -20.00
CA LYS A 580 4.77 1.37 -20.79
C LYS A 580 5.57 0.50 -19.86
N ILE A 581 5.39 -0.81 -19.98
CA ILE A 581 6.14 -1.79 -19.19
C ILE A 581 6.99 -2.63 -20.15
N ASN A 582 8.28 -2.76 -19.86
CA ASN A 582 9.18 -3.66 -20.56
C ASN A 582 9.55 -4.80 -19.62
N ASP A 583 9.89 -5.94 -20.23
CA ASP A 583 10.25 -7.16 -19.52
C ASP A 583 9.12 -7.65 -18.59
N VAL A 584 7.85 -7.42 -18.98
CA VAL A 584 6.70 -7.93 -18.25
C VAL A 584 6.69 -9.45 -18.30
N VAL A 585 6.45 -10.08 -17.16
CA VAL A 585 6.44 -11.54 -17.02
C VAL A 585 5.01 -12.08 -17.13
N ASP A 586 4.86 -13.15 -17.88
CA ASP A 586 3.70 -14.02 -17.94
C ASP A 586 4.21 -15.47 -17.97
N PHE A 587 3.39 -16.47 -18.16
CA PHE A 587 3.76 -17.87 -18.18
C PHE A 587 3.20 -18.57 -19.43
N LYS A 588 3.88 -19.65 -19.85
CA LYS A 588 3.43 -20.48 -20.96
C LYS A 588 2.07 -21.13 -20.62
N GLU A 589 1.41 -21.67 -21.63
CA GLU A 589 0.22 -22.50 -21.42
C GLU A 589 0.60 -23.76 -20.63
N PHE A 590 -0.28 -24.15 -19.69
CA PHE A 590 -0.06 -25.30 -18.77
C PHE A 590 1.26 -25.22 -17.99
N ALA A 591 1.69 -24.01 -17.60
CA ALA A 591 2.91 -23.81 -16.84
C ALA A 591 2.86 -24.51 -15.47
N ASN A 592 3.93 -25.19 -15.12
CA ASN A 592 4.14 -25.71 -13.78
C ASN A 592 4.85 -24.68 -12.93
N LEU A 593 4.13 -23.93 -12.09
CA LEU A 593 4.68 -22.85 -11.28
C LEU A 593 5.03 -23.29 -9.85
N LEU A 594 4.40 -24.36 -9.34
CA LEU A 594 4.55 -24.77 -7.95
C LEU A 594 5.67 -25.81 -7.79
N LEU A 595 6.52 -25.66 -6.76
CA LEU A 595 7.61 -26.58 -6.45
C LEU A 595 8.48 -26.93 -7.68
N ASN A 596 8.76 -25.92 -8.50
CA ASN A 596 9.51 -26.08 -9.73
C ASN A 596 10.89 -25.40 -9.65
N GLU A 597 11.94 -26.17 -9.59
CA GLU A 597 13.33 -25.70 -9.59
C GLU A 597 13.69 -24.96 -10.89
N LYS A 598 13.03 -25.31 -12.01
CA LYS A 598 13.20 -24.72 -13.34
C LYS A 598 12.15 -23.68 -13.68
N LEU A 599 11.69 -22.93 -12.69
CA LEU A 599 10.62 -21.93 -12.85
C LEU A 599 10.89 -20.95 -14.00
N ASP A 600 12.15 -20.50 -14.19
CA ASP A 600 12.51 -19.55 -15.26
C ASP A 600 12.13 -20.07 -16.66
N GLY A 601 12.16 -21.40 -16.89
CA GLY A 601 11.77 -22.05 -18.15
C GLY A 601 10.26 -22.03 -18.41
N GLU A 602 9.43 -21.83 -17.39
CA GLU A 602 7.96 -21.73 -17.48
C GLU A 602 7.51 -20.29 -17.80
N LEU A 603 8.37 -19.31 -17.52
CA LEU A 603 8.04 -17.90 -17.67
C LEU A 603 8.30 -17.39 -19.08
N ARG A 604 7.54 -16.37 -19.46
CA ARG A 604 7.63 -15.71 -20.76
C ARG A 604 7.69 -14.21 -20.57
N VAL A 605 8.62 -13.56 -21.28
CA VAL A 605 8.91 -12.14 -21.10
C VAL A 605 8.49 -11.33 -22.33
N GLY A 606 7.90 -10.18 -22.12
CA GLY A 606 7.46 -9.32 -23.21
C GLY A 606 7.23 -7.87 -22.80
N LYS A 607 6.25 -7.22 -23.42
CA LYS A 607 5.93 -5.82 -23.22
C LYS A 607 4.50 -5.67 -22.73
N GLY A 608 4.24 -4.61 -21.95
CA GLY A 608 2.90 -4.22 -21.55
C GLY A 608 2.68 -2.74 -21.79
N ARG A 609 1.42 -2.33 -21.93
CA ARG A 609 0.99 -0.94 -21.96
C ARG A 609 -0.32 -0.75 -21.23
N GLY A 610 -0.47 0.38 -20.56
CA GLY A 610 -1.71 0.77 -19.92
C GLY A 610 -1.97 2.27 -20.11
N TYR A 611 -3.23 2.65 -20.26
CA TYR A 611 -3.63 4.04 -20.34
C TYR A 611 -5.03 4.23 -19.77
N GLY A 612 -5.32 5.45 -19.30
CA GLY A 612 -6.63 5.72 -18.72
C GLY A 612 -6.90 7.17 -18.42
N LEU A 613 -8.17 7.39 -18.04
CA LEU A 613 -8.73 8.63 -17.55
C LEU A 613 -9.29 8.39 -16.15
N GLU A 614 -8.95 9.24 -15.22
CA GLU A 614 -9.42 9.22 -13.84
C GLU A 614 -10.16 10.53 -13.55
N LEU A 615 -11.40 10.43 -13.09
CA LEU A 615 -12.21 11.57 -12.65
C LEU A 615 -12.59 11.39 -11.20
N MET A 616 -12.50 12.46 -10.41
CA MET A 616 -12.91 12.47 -9.01
C MET A 616 -13.64 13.77 -8.69
N ALA A 617 -14.72 13.66 -7.92
CA ALA A 617 -15.36 14.78 -7.24
C ALA A 617 -15.55 14.38 -5.78
N LYS A 618 -14.97 15.15 -4.86
CA LYS A 618 -15.07 14.94 -3.41
C LYS A 618 -15.73 16.14 -2.77
N ILE A 619 -16.68 15.88 -1.88
CA ILE A 619 -17.36 16.92 -1.08
C ILE A 619 -17.15 16.65 0.40
N ASN A 620 -16.90 17.71 1.15
CA ASN A 620 -16.81 17.66 2.60
C ASN A 620 -17.49 18.88 3.21
N ARG A 621 -18.75 18.70 3.63
CA ARG A 621 -19.57 19.70 4.33
C ARG A 621 -19.95 19.16 5.70
N GLU A 622 -20.43 20.04 6.58
CA GLU A 622 -20.77 19.69 7.98
C GLU A 622 -21.57 18.39 8.15
N LYS A 623 -22.62 18.21 7.35
CA LYS A 623 -23.51 17.03 7.43
C LYS A 623 -23.32 16.03 6.31
N PHE A 624 -22.64 16.42 5.23
CA PHE A 624 -22.54 15.62 4.02
C PHE A 624 -21.08 15.49 3.59
N GLY A 625 -20.59 14.27 3.52
CA GLY A 625 -19.26 13.96 3.03
C GLY A 625 -19.29 12.78 2.08
N GLY A 626 -18.31 12.72 1.16
CA GLY A 626 -18.19 11.60 0.26
C GLY A 626 -17.47 11.96 -1.03
N TRP A 627 -17.46 11.02 -1.98
CA TRP A 627 -16.87 11.22 -3.28
C TRP A 627 -17.51 10.35 -4.35
N ILE A 628 -17.35 10.79 -5.58
CA ILE A 628 -17.65 10.00 -6.78
C ILE A 628 -16.32 9.86 -7.53
N SER A 629 -15.95 8.66 -7.89
CA SER A 629 -14.79 8.36 -8.73
C SER A 629 -15.21 7.59 -9.97
N TYR A 630 -14.59 7.92 -11.09
CA TYR A 630 -14.71 7.17 -12.34
C TYR A 630 -13.32 6.92 -12.93
N THR A 631 -13.10 5.71 -13.38
CA THR A 631 -11.87 5.34 -14.09
C THR A 631 -12.22 4.65 -15.40
N TYR A 632 -11.69 5.16 -16.50
CA TYR A 632 -11.55 4.43 -17.75
C TYR A 632 -10.11 3.95 -17.86
N SER A 633 -9.88 2.65 -18.06
CA SER A 633 -8.55 2.06 -18.11
C SER A 633 -8.48 0.90 -19.11
N ARG A 634 -7.41 0.85 -19.89
CA ARG A 634 -7.12 -0.28 -20.77
C ARG A 634 -5.70 -0.78 -20.53
N VAL A 635 -5.54 -2.09 -20.51
CA VAL A 635 -4.25 -2.74 -20.21
C VAL A 635 -4.02 -3.92 -21.13
N PHE A 636 -2.88 -3.94 -21.81
CA PHE A 636 -2.52 -4.94 -22.80
C PHE A 636 -1.12 -5.49 -22.57
N ARG A 637 -0.90 -6.71 -23.02
CA ARG A 637 0.41 -7.38 -23.08
C ARG A 637 0.71 -7.86 -24.48
N THR A 638 1.98 -7.89 -24.85
CA THR A 638 2.51 -8.48 -26.08
C THR A 638 3.74 -9.31 -25.73
N ILE A 639 3.61 -10.63 -25.84
CA ILE A 639 4.67 -11.57 -25.51
C ILE A 639 4.91 -12.46 -26.74
N PRO A 640 6.14 -12.55 -27.26
CA PRO A 640 6.42 -13.20 -28.54
C PRO A 640 5.90 -14.64 -28.66
N THR A 641 5.98 -15.41 -27.59
CA THR A 641 5.62 -16.83 -27.53
C THR A 641 4.17 -17.09 -27.09
N ILE A 642 3.40 -16.04 -26.78
CA ILE A 642 1.98 -16.14 -26.41
C ILE A 642 1.16 -15.48 -27.51
N GLU A 643 0.08 -16.14 -27.97
CA GLU A 643 -0.81 -15.67 -29.04
C GLU A 643 -0.05 -15.31 -30.35
N ASN A 644 1.04 -16.02 -30.63
CA ASN A 644 1.92 -15.74 -31.77
C ASN A 644 2.46 -14.29 -31.79
N GLY A 645 2.73 -13.71 -30.62
CA GLY A 645 3.20 -12.34 -30.47
C GLY A 645 2.11 -11.26 -30.70
N LYS A 646 0.85 -11.61 -30.84
CA LYS A 646 -0.24 -10.66 -30.92
C LYS A 646 -0.55 -10.06 -29.56
N GLU A 647 -1.04 -8.83 -29.58
CA GLU A 647 -1.47 -8.14 -28.36
C GLU A 647 -2.74 -8.78 -27.77
N TYR A 648 -2.75 -9.02 -26.46
CA TYR A 648 -3.90 -9.53 -25.71
C TYR A 648 -4.13 -8.72 -24.42
N ARG A 649 -5.33 -8.83 -23.84
CA ARG A 649 -5.72 -8.11 -22.62
C ARG A 649 -4.97 -8.67 -21.40
N ALA A 650 -4.49 -7.78 -20.53
CA ALA A 650 -3.99 -8.21 -19.22
C ALA A 650 -5.15 -8.77 -18.37
N PRO A 651 -4.88 -9.70 -17.42
CA PRO A 651 -5.93 -10.29 -16.56
C PRO A 651 -6.76 -9.27 -15.76
N TYR A 652 -6.23 -8.10 -15.52
CA TYR A 652 -6.83 -6.99 -14.77
C TYR A 652 -7.32 -5.82 -15.66
N ASP A 653 -7.50 -6.04 -16.98
CA ASP A 653 -8.09 -5.04 -17.88
C ASP A 653 -9.59 -4.90 -17.64
N LYS A 654 -9.98 -3.91 -16.83
CA LYS A 654 -11.39 -3.56 -16.56
C LYS A 654 -11.65 -2.14 -17.07
N PRO A 655 -12.29 -1.97 -18.26
CA PRO A 655 -12.47 -0.67 -18.91
C PRO A 655 -13.12 0.39 -18.03
N HIS A 656 -14.19 0.05 -17.35
CA HIS A 656 -14.94 1.03 -16.55
C HIS A 656 -14.98 0.62 -15.09
N ASN A 657 -14.71 1.58 -14.20
CA ASN A 657 -14.85 1.45 -12.77
C ASN A 657 -15.47 2.72 -12.20
N ILE A 658 -16.57 2.60 -11.46
CA ILE A 658 -17.28 3.70 -10.82
C ILE A 658 -17.41 3.37 -9.34
N SER A 659 -17.11 4.35 -8.48
CA SER A 659 -17.39 4.24 -7.05
C SER A 659 -18.07 5.51 -6.56
N ILE A 660 -19.14 5.34 -5.79
CA ILE A 660 -19.88 6.42 -5.14
C ILE A 660 -19.86 6.12 -3.64
N VAL A 661 -19.35 7.04 -2.85
CA VAL A 661 -19.31 6.95 -1.39
C VAL A 661 -20.05 8.15 -0.82
N ILE A 662 -21.05 7.92 0.02
CA ILE A 662 -21.89 8.95 0.62
C ILE A 662 -21.95 8.72 2.13
N ASN A 663 -21.69 9.77 2.89
CA ASN A 663 -21.90 9.82 4.33
C ASN A 663 -22.79 11.03 4.67
N TYR A 664 -23.86 10.81 5.41
CA TYR A 664 -24.81 11.85 5.80
C TYR A 664 -25.09 11.82 7.31
N ASP A 665 -24.71 12.87 8.02
CA ASP A 665 -25.01 13.04 9.44
C ASP A 665 -26.45 13.52 9.60
N LEU A 666 -27.42 12.58 9.67
CA LEU A 666 -28.85 12.86 9.83
C LEU A 666 -29.10 13.66 11.10
N THR A 667 -28.40 13.29 12.17
CA THR A 667 -28.39 14.01 13.46
C THR A 667 -26.99 13.96 14.05
N LYS A 668 -26.68 14.67 15.13
CA LYS A 668 -25.42 14.56 15.89
C LYS A 668 -25.13 13.12 16.38
N ARG A 669 -26.09 12.21 16.28
CA ARG A 669 -26.04 10.84 16.80
C ARG A 669 -26.19 9.75 15.75
N ILE A 670 -26.76 10.06 14.61
CA ILE A 670 -27.08 9.09 13.57
C ILE A 670 -26.40 9.54 12.29
N THR A 671 -25.50 8.69 11.80
CA THR A 671 -24.85 8.83 10.49
C THR A 671 -25.35 7.71 9.58
N LEU A 672 -25.75 8.06 8.37
CA LEU A 672 -26.09 7.14 7.29
C LEU A 672 -24.91 7.09 6.33
N SER A 673 -24.54 5.89 5.90
CA SER A 673 -23.44 5.69 4.94
C SER A 673 -23.87 4.73 3.85
N ALA A 674 -23.48 5.02 2.60
CA ALA A 674 -23.76 4.16 1.47
C ALA A 674 -22.56 4.14 0.50
N ASN A 675 -22.29 2.97 -0.06
CA ASN A 675 -21.29 2.79 -1.13
C ASN A 675 -21.93 2.07 -2.29
N TRP A 676 -21.77 2.61 -3.49
CA TRP A 676 -22.13 1.90 -4.71
C TRP A 676 -20.89 1.74 -5.59
N LEU A 677 -20.68 0.52 -6.07
CA LEU A 677 -19.53 0.12 -6.86
C LEU A 677 -20.02 -0.51 -8.16
N TYR A 678 -19.38 -0.14 -9.27
CA TYR A 678 -19.54 -0.80 -10.56
C TYR A 678 -18.17 -1.01 -11.20
N SER A 679 -17.95 -2.18 -11.80
CA SER A 679 -16.81 -2.42 -12.67
C SER A 679 -17.17 -3.36 -13.80
N THR A 680 -16.60 -3.10 -14.99
CA THR A 680 -16.64 -4.06 -16.10
C THR A 680 -16.03 -5.39 -15.65
N GLY A 681 -16.61 -6.50 -16.14
CA GLY A 681 -16.11 -7.84 -15.86
C GLY A 681 -14.65 -8.02 -16.25
N GLN A 682 -13.91 -8.76 -15.46
CA GLN A 682 -12.51 -9.09 -15.75
C GLN A 682 -12.39 -10.04 -16.94
N PRO A 683 -11.32 -9.95 -17.74
CA PRO A 683 -11.11 -10.85 -18.86
C PRO A 683 -10.66 -12.23 -18.38
N PHE A 684 -11.00 -13.27 -19.14
CA PHE A 684 -10.55 -14.64 -18.92
C PHE A 684 -10.51 -15.43 -20.22
N THR A 685 -9.84 -16.60 -20.19
CA THR A 685 -9.79 -17.55 -21.30
C THR A 685 -10.87 -18.61 -21.09
N ALA A 686 -11.81 -18.72 -22.03
CA ALA A 686 -12.95 -19.64 -21.96
C ALA A 686 -12.82 -20.78 -22.97
N PRO A 687 -13.34 -21.98 -22.70
CA PRO A 687 -13.57 -22.97 -23.75
C PRO A 687 -14.65 -22.46 -24.68
N VAL A 688 -14.35 -22.46 -25.99
CA VAL A 688 -15.24 -21.98 -27.05
C VAL A 688 -15.65 -23.10 -28.01
N GLY A 689 -15.06 -24.25 -27.86
CA GLY A 689 -15.33 -25.44 -28.64
C GLY A 689 -14.79 -26.68 -27.95
N ARG A 690 -14.96 -27.82 -28.62
CA ARG A 690 -14.43 -29.10 -28.16
C ARG A 690 -14.01 -29.95 -29.35
N ALA A 691 -13.05 -30.84 -29.14
CA ALA A 691 -12.67 -31.90 -30.05
C ALA A 691 -12.78 -33.24 -29.32
N GLU A 692 -13.14 -34.28 -30.01
CA GLU A 692 -13.06 -35.66 -29.52
C GLU A 692 -11.79 -36.31 -30.08
N ILE A 693 -10.91 -36.75 -29.18
CA ILE A 693 -9.65 -37.42 -29.55
C ILE A 693 -9.56 -38.71 -28.73
N LEU A 694 -9.57 -39.84 -29.43
CA LEU A 694 -9.51 -41.19 -28.82
C LEU A 694 -10.58 -41.40 -27.70
N GLY A 695 -11.80 -40.90 -27.93
CA GLY A 695 -12.91 -41.03 -26.99
C GLY A 695 -12.87 -40.04 -25.82
N ASN A 696 -11.87 -39.15 -25.77
CA ASN A 696 -11.77 -38.09 -24.76
C ASN A 696 -12.23 -36.76 -25.36
N ILE A 697 -13.06 -36.05 -24.62
CA ILE A 697 -13.50 -34.69 -24.98
C ILE A 697 -12.48 -33.70 -24.49
N ILE A 698 -11.81 -32.97 -25.40
CA ILE A 698 -10.80 -31.98 -25.13
C ILE A 698 -11.39 -30.60 -25.41
N PRO A 699 -11.38 -29.67 -24.43
CA PRO A 699 -11.85 -28.30 -24.65
C PRO A 699 -10.88 -27.52 -25.55
N ILE A 700 -11.46 -26.79 -26.53
CA ILE A 700 -10.73 -25.82 -27.35
C ILE A 700 -10.98 -24.44 -26.73
N TYR A 701 -9.89 -23.78 -26.28
CA TYR A 701 -9.98 -22.50 -25.61
C TYR A 701 -9.96 -21.30 -26.57
N SER A 702 -10.59 -20.21 -26.18
CA SER A 702 -10.49 -18.90 -26.83
C SER A 702 -9.04 -18.37 -26.81
N GLN A 703 -8.80 -17.31 -27.58
CA GLN A 703 -7.57 -16.51 -27.38
C GLN A 703 -7.44 -16.04 -25.91
N ARG A 704 -6.21 -15.88 -25.44
CA ARG A 704 -5.91 -15.53 -24.06
C ARG A 704 -6.64 -14.25 -23.61
N ASN A 705 -7.41 -14.34 -22.52
CA ASN A 705 -8.15 -13.23 -21.94
C ASN A 705 -9.13 -12.52 -22.90
N ARG A 706 -9.69 -13.25 -23.86
CA ARG A 706 -10.62 -12.70 -24.85
C ARG A 706 -12.01 -12.46 -24.27
N GLU A 707 -12.51 -13.39 -23.49
CA GLU A 707 -13.85 -13.32 -22.92
C GLU A 707 -13.88 -12.49 -21.64
N ARG A 708 -15.07 -12.13 -21.14
CA ARG A 708 -15.23 -11.35 -19.91
C ARG A 708 -16.26 -11.97 -18.98
N TYR A 709 -15.99 -11.90 -17.69
CA TYR A 709 -16.97 -12.15 -16.66
C TYR A 709 -18.11 -11.13 -16.78
N PRO A 710 -19.33 -11.46 -16.28
CA PRO A 710 -20.41 -10.47 -16.11
C PRO A 710 -19.95 -9.27 -15.30
N ASP A 711 -20.50 -8.11 -15.64
CA ASP A 711 -20.19 -6.87 -14.93
C ASP A 711 -20.53 -6.97 -13.44
N TYR A 712 -19.65 -6.44 -12.63
CA TYR A 712 -19.76 -6.40 -11.18
C TYR A 712 -20.43 -5.11 -10.73
N HIS A 713 -21.45 -5.19 -9.87
CA HIS A 713 -21.92 -4.03 -9.13
C HIS A 713 -22.53 -4.41 -7.78
N ARG A 714 -22.46 -3.49 -6.82
CA ARG A 714 -22.91 -3.73 -5.45
C ARG A 714 -23.27 -2.40 -4.77
N LEU A 715 -24.29 -2.44 -3.92
CA LEU A 715 -24.65 -1.39 -2.99
C LEU A 715 -24.47 -1.90 -1.56
N ASP A 716 -23.74 -1.15 -0.75
CA ASP A 716 -23.59 -1.39 0.69
C ASP A 716 -24.18 -0.22 1.44
N PHE A 717 -24.78 -0.47 2.61
CA PHE A 717 -25.41 0.53 3.45
C PHE A 717 -25.04 0.32 4.91
N ALA A 718 -24.88 1.41 5.67
CA ALA A 718 -24.67 1.36 7.10
C ALA A 718 -25.37 2.49 7.85
N ILE A 719 -25.74 2.21 9.09
CA ILE A 719 -26.25 3.17 10.07
C ILE A 719 -25.35 3.13 11.28
N ILE A 720 -24.76 4.28 11.62
CA ILE A 720 -23.95 4.44 12.84
C ILE A 720 -24.76 5.23 13.86
N ILE A 721 -24.95 4.65 15.06
CA ILE A 721 -25.79 5.21 16.11
C ILE A 721 -24.96 5.45 17.38
N LYS A 722 -24.87 6.70 17.83
CA LYS A 722 -24.20 7.10 19.09
C LYS A 722 -25.22 7.30 20.21
N PRO A 723 -25.08 6.64 21.38
CA PRO A 723 -25.97 6.84 22.53
C PRO A 723 -25.98 8.29 23.02
N LYS A 724 -27.13 8.77 23.52
CA LYS A 724 -27.28 10.15 24.08
C LYS A 724 -26.28 10.45 25.21
N LYS A 725 -25.97 9.46 26.03
CA LYS A 725 -25.11 9.59 27.22
C LYS A 725 -23.60 9.67 26.90
N ASN A 726 -23.16 9.54 25.63
CA ASN A 726 -21.74 9.62 25.24
C ASN A 726 -21.09 10.99 25.51
N LEU A 727 -21.88 12.06 25.58
CA LEU A 727 -21.38 13.43 25.78
C LEU A 727 -20.83 13.66 27.20
N SER A 728 -21.34 12.93 28.19
CA SER A 728 -20.99 13.11 29.62
C SER A 728 -20.20 11.96 30.24
N ARG A 729 -19.95 10.88 29.49
CA ARG A 729 -19.29 9.68 30.02
C ARG A 729 -17.86 9.56 29.49
N ARG A 730 -16.95 9.04 30.32
CA ARG A 730 -15.61 8.59 29.87
C ARG A 730 -15.72 7.45 28.86
N TRP A 731 -16.61 6.49 29.09
CA TRP A 731 -16.92 5.40 28.16
C TRP A 731 -17.88 5.89 27.07
N LYS A 732 -17.39 5.90 25.82
CA LYS A 732 -18.16 6.28 24.63
C LYS A 732 -18.39 5.04 23.78
N GLY A 733 -19.64 4.74 23.44
CA GLY A 733 -19.98 3.60 22.59
C GLY A 733 -20.67 4.05 21.31
N GLU A 734 -20.64 3.23 20.28
CA GLU A 734 -21.43 3.40 19.07
C GLU A 734 -21.82 2.04 18.48
N TRP A 735 -23.01 1.97 17.92
CA TRP A 735 -23.47 0.83 17.14
C TRP A 735 -23.30 1.11 15.67
N ASN A 736 -22.66 0.18 14.94
CA ASN A 736 -22.58 0.17 13.49
C ASN A 736 -23.39 -1.02 12.99
N ILE A 737 -24.47 -0.75 12.29
CA ILE A 737 -25.34 -1.75 11.66
C ILE A 737 -25.14 -1.59 10.16
N SER A 738 -24.66 -2.60 9.48
CA SER A 738 -24.36 -2.55 8.05
C SER A 738 -24.94 -3.72 7.29
N VAL A 739 -25.23 -3.48 6.03
CA VAL A 739 -25.67 -4.49 5.07
C VAL A 739 -24.79 -4.40 3.84
N TYR A 740 -24.05 -5.44 3.58
CA TYR A 740 -23.27 -5.62 2.38
C TYR A 740 -24.14 -6.24 1.29
N ASN A 741 -24.05 -5.72 0.06
CA ASN A 741 -24.81 -6.19 -1.10
C ASN A 741 -26.34 -6.12 -0.87
N VAL A 742 -26.84 -4.92 -0.60
CA VAL A 742 -28.25 -4.65 -0.21
C VAL A 742 -29.28 -5.26 -1.15
N TYR A 743 -29.04 -5.25 -2.45
CA TYR A 743 -29.95 -5.81 -3.46
C TYR A 743 -29.62 -7.26 -3.86
N ASN A 744 -28.78 -7.95 -3.07
CA ASN A 744 -28.50 -9.39 -3.17
C ASN A 744 -28.06 -9.84 -4.57
N ARG A 745 -27.24 -9.06 -5.27
CA ARG A 745 -26.72 -9.44 -6.58
C ARG A 745 -25.73 -10.60 -6.44
N LYS A 746 -25.93 -11.64 -7.23
CA LYS A 746 -25.04 -12.78 -7.36
C LYS A 746 -23.88 -12.42 -8.31
N ASN A 747 -22.88 -11.67 -7.82
CA ASN A 747 -21.70 -11.34 -8.60
C ASN A 747 -20.84 -12.58 -8.84
N ALA A 748 -20.27 -12.72 -10.04
CA ALA A 748 -19.42 -13.86 -10.36
C ALA A 748 -18.06 -13.73 -9.64
N TRP A 749 -17.74 -14.72 -8.81
CA TRP A 749 -16.40 -14.91 -8.24
C TRP A 749 -15.55 -15.82 -9.13
N ALA A 750 -16.12 -16.94 -9.57
CA ALA A 750 -15.52 -17.87 -10.51
C ALA A 750 -16.56 -18.34 -11.53
N ILE A 751 -16.10 -18.71 -12.72
CA ILE A 751 -16.88 -19.40 -13.74
C ILE A 751 -16.14 -20.68 -14.07
N ASN A 752 -16.76 -21.81 -13.75
CA ASN A 752 -16.26 -23.14 -14.07
C ASN A 752 -17.04 -23.71 -15.25
N PHE A 753 -16.37 -24.46 -16.09
CA PHE A 753 -17.00 -25.16 -17.18
C PHE A 753 -17.07 -26.66 -16.85
N VAL A 754 -18.28 -27.15 -16.64
CA VAL A 754 -18.53 -28.50 -16.14
C VAL A 754 -19.29 -29.28 -17.23
N GLN A 755 -18.84 -30.48 -17.55
CA GLN A 755 -19.57 -31.39 -18.43
C GLN A 755 -20.77 -31.98 -17.71
N ASP A 756 -21.89 -32.07 -18.40
CA ASP A 756 -23.07 -32.77 -17.92
C ASP A 756 -22.74 -34.24 -17.67
N LYS A 757 -23.20 -34.79 -16.53
CA LYS A 757 -22.89 -36.17 -16.11
C LYS A 757 -23.61 -37.21 -16.95
N GLU A 758 -24.83 -36.88 -17.47
CA GLU A 758 -25.65 -37.79 -18.24
C GLU A 758 -25.36 -37.63 -19.73
N ASN A 759 -25.02 -36.42 -20.17
CA ASN A 759 -24.65 -36.13 -21.55
C ASN A 759 -23.33 -35.36 -21.65
N PRO A 760 -22.18 -36.02 -21.79
CA PRO A 760 -20.86 -35.37 -21.91
C PRO A 760 -20.75 -34.38 -23.07
N ASN A 761 -21.71 -34.41 -23.99
CA ASN A 761 -21.80 -33.46 -25.10
C ASN A 761 -22.32 -32.09 -24.69
N ILE A 762 -22.82 -31.93 -23.49
CA ILE A 762 -23.28 -30.64 -22.96
C ILE A 762 -22.24 -30.11 -21.94
N THR A 763 -21.82 -28.86 -22.09
CA THR A 763 -20.96 -28.18 -21.14
C THR A 763 -21.70 -26.97 -20.57
N TYR A 764 -21.79 -26.89 -19.27
CA TYR A 764 -22.39 -25.76 -18.57
C TYR A 764 -21.33 -24.79 -18.05
N ALA A 765 -21.62 -23.52 -18.15
CA ALA A 765 -20.87 -22.47 -17.43
C ALA A 765 -21.50 -22.27 -16.04
N GLU A 766 -20.88 -22.84 -15.02
CA GLU A 766 -21.32 -22.73 -13.63
C GLU A 766 -20.72 -21.49 -12.99
N LYS A 767 -21.60 -20.58 -12.55
CA LYS A 767 -21.19 -19.34 -11.88
C LYS A 767 -21.20 -19.51 -10.37
N THR A 768 -20.03 -19.47 -9.76
CA THR A 768 -19.88 -19.38 -8.30
C THR A 768 -19.92 -17.92 -7.85
N TYR A 769 -20.65 -17.61 -6.78
CA TYR A 769 -20.66 -16.32 -6.10
C TYR A 769 -20.38 -16.48 -4.62
N LEU A 770 -19.72 -15.47 -3.99
CA LEU A 770 -19.30 -15.56 -2.59
C LEU A 770 -20.29 -14.88 -1.64
N PHE A 771 -20.73 -13.67 -1.99
CA PHE A 771 -21.43 -12.82 -1.04
C PHE A 771 -22.85 -12.48 -1.50
N PRO A 772 -23.87 -13.18 -0.91
CA PRO A 772 -25.24 -12.70 -0.96
C PRO A 772 -25.39 -11.41 -0.14
N MET A 773 -26.61 -11.00 0.16
CA MET A 773 -26.88 -9.95 1.14
C MET A 773 -26.40 -10.40 2.54
N LEU A 774 -25.45 -9.63 3.13
CA LEU A 774 -24.85 -9.96 4.42
C LEU A 774 -25.07 -8.82 5.42
N PRO A 775 -26.01 -8.98 6.37
CA PRO A 775 -26.14 -8.04 7.48
C PRO A 775 -25.05 -8.27 8.53
N SER A 776 -24.63 -7.20 9.18
CA SER A 776 -23.68 -7.27 10.28
C SER A 776 -23.92 -6.15 11.31
N VAL A 777 -23.54 -6.43 12.55
CA VAL A 777 -23.63 -5.50 13.66
C VAL A 777 -22.32 -5.47 14.41
N THR A 778 -21.84 -4.27 14.72
CA THR A 778 -20.63 -4.08 15.52
C THR A 778 -20.90 -3.03 16.60
N TYR A 779 -20.50 -3.32 17.82
CA TYR A 779 -20.46 -2.34 18.90
C TYR A 779 -19.02 -1.88 19.10
N ASN A 780 -18.75 -0.61 18.79
CA ASN A 780 -17.46 0.04 19.01
C ASN A 780 -17.50 0.80 20.33
N TYR A 781 -16.37 0.84 21.04
CA TYR A 781 -16.24 1.58 22.30
C TYR A 781 -14.86 2.23 22.42
N LYS A 782 -14.84 3.34 23.19
CA LYS A 782 -13.64 4.09 23.55
C LYS A 782 -13.76 4.57 25.00
N PHE A 783 -12.68 4.49 25.81
CA PHE A 783 -12.63 4.98 27.19
C PHE A 783 -11.30 5.62 27.54
#